data_0ff4a2e0c9f7cae79e812be3d57d18c3
#
_entry.id   0ff4a2e0c9f7cae79e812be3d57d18c3
#
_cell.length_a   1.000
_cell.length_b   1.000
_cell.length_c   1.000
_cell.angle_alpha   90.00
_cell.angle_beta   90.00
_cell.angle_gamma   90.00
#
_symmetry.space_group_name_H-M   'P 1'
#
loop_
_entity.id
_entity.type
_entity.pdbx_description
1 polymer ?
#
loop_
_entity_poly.entity_id
_entity_poly.type
_entity_poly.pdbx_seq_one_letter_code
_entity_poly.pdbx_strand_id
1 'polypeptide(L)'
;MKNEKMLLCKKIMVTVVSSGMLLLPNWGYALPQGGQVVGGSGSIGSPGGGAMDITGNGGNLAIDWDSFNIAQGETVNFKNMQVVLNYVTGSQRSEIFGKLNGSGAHVFLLNPNGILFGAAAEVNVGSLTASTRSLPEEARKGFNGTLGNLDADGISKIQADIVNLGTIAADAINFEGNNISIIKADTLQIQGGDLGKVSLKVKDNINIGYEVTDKTTIDVGDGSGGHTVSDYSKGGGTKASSLGIVTAALDGSEKNITDCMLVHDVYELQAMNNNYETQKNSANFDYSYVNGDYMLANEIDASVTSSWNSGQGFACLGALKQLPMGTPSGFQGGFTGSLDGMGYTISDLTIERSGESYVGLFGCLTESARVTNLTLSGSISGQSSVGGIAGKNLGLIRNVANKAAVKGNSSVGGITSTNYGTVEFVSNSGSITATNGGSVGGIASSNGDGNKTGIIKYAENTGAVIGWGNLGGIAGVNNSKGTIENAVNQGSVTSNVDDSTGFGGISGINKGTIKDVVNEGDVKIYKEGTMGGNSVGGISGNNIDKGTIENAVNKGAILGGVAVGGIVGENSGSIRNTENSGNIIGVISAAGGIVGRNANGKGSVIEAFNSGDVSGNGYIGGIVGNNKGGLIEAAANEGNISADQQLAGGIAGYNTNGGEKGKAF
;
A
#
# COMPACT_ATOMS: atom_id res chain seq x y z
N MET A 1 -7.14 -34.35 13.43
CA MET A 1 -6.00 -33.40 13.58
C MET A 1 -5.19 -33.16 12.32
N LYS A 2 -4.89 -34.14 11.44
CA LYS A 2 -4.16 -33.88 10.18
C LYS A 2 -4.95 -33.06 9.13
N ASN A 3 -6.26 -33.19 9.07
CA ASN A 3 -7.10 -32.51 8.05
C ASN A 3 -7.51 -31.07 8.42
N GLU A 4 -7.48 -30.69 9.70
CA GLU A 4 -7.77 -29.32 10.11
C GLU A 4 -6.53 -28.39 10.00
N LYS A 5 -5.31 -28.97 10.15
CA LYS A 5 -4.06 -28.22 9.99
C LYS A 5 -3.77 -27.80 8.54
N MET A 6 -4.23 -28.58 7.55
CA MET A 6 -4.18 -28.21 6.13
C MET A 6 -5.19 -27.10 5.77
N LEU A 7 -6.19 -26.84 6.64
CA LEU A 7 -7.17 -25.77 6.44
C LEU A 7 -6.63 -24.41 6.90
N LEU A 8 -5.67 -24.39 7.83
CA LEU A 8 -5.05 -23.17 8.35
C LEU A 8 -4.13 -22.50 7.29
N CYS A 9 -3.30 -23.28 6.59
CA CYS A 9 -2.52 -22.79 5.45
C CYS A 9 -3.38 -22.28 4.28
N LYS A 10 -4.62 -22.76 4.14
CA LYS A 10 -5.56 -22.28 3.10
C LYS A 10 -6.34 -21.03 3.51
N LYS A 11 -6.39 -20.69 4.81
CA LYS A 11 -7.06 -19.47 5.29
C LYS A 11 -6.13 -18.26 5.42
N ILE A 12 -4.81 -18.47 5.53
CA ILE A 12 -3.82 -17.41 5.35
C ILE A 12 -3.39 -17.37 3.86
N MET A 13 -4.34 -17.39 2.95
CA MET A 13 -4.15 -16.70 1.71
C MET A 13 -4.37 -15.23 2.08
N VAL A 14 -3.31 -14.56 2.52
CA VAL A 14 -3.21 -13.12 2.38
C VAL A 14 -3.41 -12.89 0.90
N THR A 15 -4.62 -12.64 0.49
CA THR A 15 -4.88 -11.97 -0.76
C THR A 15 -4.31 -10.57 -0.50
N VAL A 16 -2.99 -10.47 -0.58
CA VAL A 16 -2.39 -9.22 -1.00
C VAL A 16 -3.04 -9.08 -2.37
N VAL A 17 -4.10 -8.31 -2.41
CA VAL A 17 -4.49 -7.67 -3.64
C VAL A 17 -3.22 -6.90 -3.96
N SER A 18 -2.35 -7.53 -4.75
CA SER A 18 -1.37 -6.77 -5.47
C SER A 18 -2.22 -5.70 -6.12
N SER A 19 -2.26 -4.53 -5.48
CA SER A 19 -2.72 -3.33 -6.12
C SER A 19 -1.93 -3.37 -7.41
N GLY A 20 -2.65 -3.69 -8.52
CA GLY A 20 -2.02 -3.93 -9.79
C GLY A 20 -1.24 -2.68 -10.11
N MET A 21 0.02 -2.67 -9.68
CA MET A 21 0.97 -1.69 -10.15
C MET A 21 0.84 -1.67 -11.64
N LEU A 22 0.82 -0.49 -12.18
CA LEU A 22 1.13 -0.25 -13.58
C LEU A 22 2.45 -0.96 -13.91
N LEU A 23 2.38 -2.26 -14.12
CA LEU A 23 3.38 -3.00 -14.85
C LEU A 23 3.27 -2.48 -16.28
N LEU A 24 4.40 -2.08 -16.84
CA LEU A 24 4.56 -1.83 -18.26
C LEU A 24 3.75 -2.85 -19.05
N PRO A 25 3.04 -2.46 -20.11
CA PRO A 25 2.17 -3.36 -20.84
C PRO A 25 2.97 -4.59 -21.26
N ASN A 26 2.64 -5.73 -20.70
CA ASN A 26 3.00 -7.01 -21.29
C ASN A 26 2.31 -7.01 -22.67
N TRP A 27 3.06 -6.94 -23.73
CA TRP A 27 2.62 -6.98 -25.12
C TRP A 27 2.08 -8.37 -25.49
N GLY A 28 1.19 -8.93 -24.66
CA GLY A 28 0.38 -10.10 -24.96
C GLY A 28 -1.05 -9.64 -25.18
N TYR A 29 -1.77 -10.26 -26.10
CA TYR A 29 -3.20 -10.05 -26.29
C TYR A 29 -3.89 -10.15 -24.92
N ALA A 30 -4.58 -9.07 -24.51
CA ALA A 30 -5.22 -8.96 -23.20
C ALA A 30 -6.75 -8.92 -23.29
N LEU A 31 -7.33 -9.41 -24.39
CA LEU A 31 -8.79 -9.57 -24.52
C LEU A 31 -9.35 -10.38 -23.34
N PRO A 32 -10.62 -10.20 -22.95
CA PRO A 32 -11.24 -10.92 -21.84
C PRO A 32 -11.02 -12.44 -21.91
N GLN A 33 -10.69 -13.05 -20.77
CA GLN A 33 -10.33 -14.47 -20.68
C GLN A 33 -11.31 -15.25 -19.80
N GLY A 34 -11.44 -16.56 -20.08
CA GLY A 34 -12.22 -17.49 -19.25
C GLY A 34 -13.73 -17.25 -19.26
N GLY A 35 -14.25 -16.57 -20.29
CA GLY A 35 -15.67 -16.21 -20.37
C GLY A 35 -16.62 -17.39 -20.37
N GLN A 36 -17.58 -17.40 -19.44
CA GLN A 36 -18.65 -18.39 -19.33
C GLN A 36 -20.01 -17.70 -19.28
N VAL A 37 -20.91 -18.04 -20.22
CA VAL A 37 -22.29 -17.55 -20.16
C VAL A 37 -23.00 -18.23 -18.99
N VAL A 38 -23.40 -17.46 -17.99
CA VAL A 38 -24.07 -17.95 -16.77
C VAL A 38 -25.56 -17.60 -16.71
N GLY A 39 -26.00 -16.60 -17.51
CA GLY A 39 -27.41 -16.24 -17.62
C GLY A 39 -27.76 -15.72 -19.01
N GLY A 40 -28.99 -15.98 -19.46
CA GLY A 40 -29.44 -15.63 -20.80
C GLY A 40 -28.93 -16.59 -21.88
N SER A 41 -28.85 -16.11 -23.13
CA SER A 41 -28.39 -16.90 -24.28
C SER A 41 -27.53 -16.06 -25.21
N GLY A 42 -26.34 -16.55 -25.52
CA GLY A 42 -25.38 -15.86 -26.37
C GLY A 42 -24.14 -16.70 -26.64
N SER A 43 -23.21 -16.15 -27.40
CA SER A 43 -21.93 -16.77 -27.72
C SER A 43 -20.78 -15.77 -27.57
N ILE A 44 -19.63 -16.28 -27.14
CA ILE A 44 -18.38 -15.56 -27.06
C ILE A 44 -17.52 -16.03 -28.24
N GLY A 45 -17.20 -15.12 -29.14
CA GLY A 45 -16.37 -15.42 -30.31
C GLY A 45 -14.90 -15.62 -29.89
N SER A 46 -14.20 -16.45 -30.63
CA SER A 46 -12.75 -16.60 -30.47
C SER A 46 -12.05 -15.28 -30.88
N PRO A 47 -11.04 -14.82 -30.15
CA PRO A 47 -10.28 -13.64 -30.53
C PRO A 47 -9.64 -13.80 -31.91
N GLY A 48 -9.79 -12.78 -32.76
CA GLY A 48 -9.23 -12.78 -34.11
C GLY A 48 -8.85 -11.36 -34.54
N GLY A 49 -7.58 -11.15 -34.94
CA GLY A 49 -7.11 -9.83 -35.40
C GLY A 49 -7.21 -8.72 -34.35
N GLY A 50 -7.09 -9.05 -33.04
CA GLY A 50 -7.22 -8.06 -31.96
C GLY A 50 -8.68 -7.72 -31.61
N ALA A 51 -9.67 -8.47 -32.09
CA ALA A 51 -11.07 -8.23 -31.79
C ALA A 51 -11.77 -9.46 -31.20
N MET A 52 -12.72 -9.24 -30.28
CA MET A 52 -13.62 -10.26 -29.74
C MET A 52 -15.08 -9.82 -29.92
N ASP A 53 -15.86 -10.67 -30.55
CA ASP A 53 -17.30 -10.45 -30.71
C ASP A 53 -18.08 -11.27 -29.70
N ILE A 54 -18.97 -10.62 -28.96
CA ILE A 54 -19.89 -11.25 -28.02
C ILE A 54 -21.31 -11.02 -28.56
N THR A 55 -21.99 -12.09 -28.89
CA THR A 55 -23.30 -12.01 -29.55
C THR A 55 -24.40 -12.61 -28.68
N GLY A 56 -25.42 -11.83 -28.39
CA GLY A 56 -26.63 -12.27 -27.69
C GLY A 56 -27.78 -12.60 -28.62
N ASN A 57 -28.91 -13.00 -28.07
CA ASN A 57 -30.15 -13.34 -28.78
C ASN A 57 -31.25 -12.26 -28.64
N GLY A 58 -30.86 -10.98 -28.56
CA GLY A 58 -31.81 -9.87 -28.47
C GLY A 58 -32.33 -9.54 -27.06
N GLY A 59 -31.89 -10.29 -26.03
CA GLY A 59 -32.27 -10.10 -24.62
C GLY A 59 -31.10 -9.79 -23.70
N ASN A 60 -31.24 -10.19 -22.45
CA ASN A 60 -30.20 -10.05 -21.44
C ASN A 60 -29.18 -11.19 -21.53
N LEU A 61 -27.92 -10.88 -21.29
CA LEU A 61 -26.82 -11.83 -21.25
C LEU A 61 -26.00 -11.58 -19.98
N ALA A 62 -25.59 -12.64 -19.27
CA ALA A 62 -24.66 -12.55 -18.14
C ALA A 62 -23.49 -13.50 -18.37
N ILE A 63 -22.29 -12.97 -18.21
CA ILE A 63 -21.03 -13.67 -18.45
C ILE A 63 -20.13 -13.50 -17.24
N ASP A 64 -19.62 -14.61 -16.72
CA ASP A 64 -18.52 -14.64 -15.76
C ASP A 64 -17.19 -14.71 -16.51
N TRP A 65 -16.20 -13.92 -16.08
CA TRP A 65 -14.88 -13.83 -16.68
C TRP A 65 -13.79 -14.10 -15.64
N ASP A 66 -12.73 -14.78 -16.01
CA ASP A 66 -11.51 -14.85 -15.17
C ASP A 66 -10.81 -13.49 -15.14
N SER A 67 -10.77 -12.80 -16.29
CA SER A 67 -10.30 -11.41 -16.40
C SER A 67 -11.03 -10.69 -17.53
N PHE A 68 -11.26 -9.38 -17.36
CA PHE A 68 -11.85 -8.53 -18.39
C PHE A 68 -10.94 -7.35 -18.65
N ASN A 69 -10.00 -7.53 -19.59
CA ASN A 69 -9.05 -6.50 -20.03
C ASN A 69 -9.19 -6.28 -21.53
N ILE A 70 -8.80 -5.09 -22.01
CA ILE A 70 -8.74 -4.77 -23.44
C ILE A 70 -7.47 -3.94 -23.64
N ALA A 71 -6.45 -4.51 -24.29
CA ALA A 71 -5.20 -3.79 -24.55
C ALA A 71 -5.39 -2.71 -25.62
N GLN A 72 -4.46 -1.76 -25.67
CA GLN A 72 -4.45 -0.73 -26.71
C GLN A 72 -4.40 -1.39 -28.11
N GLY A 73 -5.31 -0.95 -29.00
CA GLY A 73 -5.47 -1.52 -30.34
C GLY A 73 -6.39 -2.75 -30.39
N GLU A 74 -6.85 -3.27 -29.25
CA GLU A 74 -7.83 -4.34 -29.19
C GLU A 74 -9.26 -3.81 -29.07
N THR A 75 -10.24 -4.66 -29.42
CA THR A 75 -11.66 -4.30 -29.44
C THR A 75 -12.53 -5.42 -28.90
N VAL A 76 -13.47 -5.09 -28.03
CA VAL A 76 -14.59 -5.99 -27.65
C VAL A 76 -15.88 -5.39 -28.20
N ASN A 77 -16.65 -6.20 -28.96
CA ASN A 77 -17.91 -5.79 -29.54
C ASN A 77 -19.06 -6.61 -28.95
N PHE A 78 -20.07 -5.93 -28.41
CA PHE A 78 -21.35 -6.50 -28.00
C PHE A 78 -22.38 -6.35 -29.12
N LYS A 79 -22.96 -7.47 -29.58
CA LYS A 79 -23.87 -7.53 -30.74
C LYS A 79 -25.18 -8.21 -30.37
N ASN A 80 -26.30 -7.70 -30.87
CA ASN A 80 -27.62 -8.30 -30.78
C ASN A 80 -28.05 -8.62 -29.33
N MET A 81 -27.94 -7.62 -28.42
CA MET A 81 -28.39 -7.72 -27.05
C MET A 81 -28.90 -6.39 -26.54
N GLN A 82 -29.81 -6.40 -25.56
CA GLN A 82 -30.30 -5.21 -24.88
C GLN A 82 -29.43 -4.87 -23.66
N VAL A 83 -29.06 -5.91 -22.90
CA VAL A 83 -28.27 -5.77 -21.67
C VAL A 83 -27.24 -6.89 -21.59
N VAL A 84 -26.03 -6.54 -21.20
CA VAL A 84 -24.99 -7.53 -20.88
C VAL A 84 -24.34 -7.24 -19.54
N LEU A 85 -24.28 -8.25 -18.69
CA LEU A 85 -23.49 -8.26 -17.46
C LEU A 85 -22.16 -8.97 -17.72
N ASN A 86 -21.07 -8.25 -17.54
CA ASN A 86 -19.72 -8.80 -17.50
C ASN A 86 -19.23 -8.76 -16.06
N TYR A 87 -19.13 -9.90 -15.40
CA TYR A 87 -18.67 -10.02 -14.03
C TYR A 87 -17.31 -10.70 -13.97
N VAL A 88 -16.34 -10.08 -13.28
CA VAL A 88 -14.99 -10.64 -13.12
C VAL A 88 -14.91 -11.44 -11.83
N THR A 89 -14.57 -12.73 -11.95
CA THR A 89 -14.42 -13.67 -10.85
C THR A 89 -12.97 -13.79 -10.37
N GLY A 90 -12.00 -13.37 -11.18
CA GLY A 90 -10.57 -13.38 -10.85
C GLY A 90 -10.19 -12.28 -9.85
N SER A 91 -8.91 -12.21 -9.50
CA SER A 91 -8.38 -11.32 -8.44
C SER A 91 -7.75 -10.01 -8.96
N GLN A 92 -7.71 -9.80 -10.28
CA GLN A 92 -7.10 -8.61 -10.87
C GLN A 92 -8.18 -7.59 -11.25
N ARG A 93 -7.85 -6.29 -11.19
CA ARG A 93 -8.73 -5.24 -11.70
C ARG A 93 -8.91 -5.37 -13.21
N SER A 94 -9.96 -4.78 -13.75
CA SER A 94 -10.16 -4.62 -15.19
C SER A 94 -9.37 -3.43 -15.72
N GLU A 95 -8.64 -3.64 -16.81
CA GLU A 95 -7.83 -2.61 -17.49
C GLU A 95 -8.30 -2.48 -18.94
N ILE A 96 -8.96 -1.37 -19.24
CA ILE A 96 -9.53 -1.08 -20.56
C ILE A 96 -8.67 0.00 -21.20
N PHE A 97 -7.75 -0.36 -22.09
CA PHE A 97 -6.93 0.56 -22.89
C PHE A 97 -7.33 0.58 -24.36
N GLY A 98 -8.21 -0.32 -24.79
CA GLY A 98 -8.72 -0.44 -26.15
C GLY A 98 -10.17 -0.02 -26.28
N LYS A 99 -10.86 -0.59 -27.28
CA LYS A 99 -12.23 -0.21 -27.62
C LYS A 99 -13.26 -1.20 -27.06
N LEU A 100 -14.31 -0.65 -26.47
CA LEU A 100 -15.47 -1.40 -26.02
C LEU A 100 -16.73 -0.84 -26.69
N ASN A 101 -17.28 -1.61 -27.63
CA ASN A 101 -18.41 -1.21 -28.44
C ASN A 101 -19.65 -2.04 -28.12
N GLY A 102 -20.81 -1.37 -28.07
CA GLY A 102 -22.10 -2.04 -27.83
C GLY A 102 -23.24 -1.09 -28.16
N SER A 103 -23.37 -0.71 -29.45
CA SER A 103 -24.40 0.24 -29.91
C SER A 103 -25.79 -0.20 -29.45
N GLY A 104 -26.45 0.67 -28.65
CA GLY A 104 -27.79 0.45 -28.09
C GLY A 104 -27.86 -0.56 -26.92
N ALA A 105 -26.76 -1.21 -26.54
CA ALA A 105 -26.72 -2.12 -25.40
C ALA A 105 -26.43 -1.37 -24.08
N HIS A 106 -27.08 -1.78 -23.00
CA HIS A 106 -26.64 -1.41 -21.65
C HIS A 106 -25.57 -2.41 -21.20
N VAL A 107 -24.34 -1.94 -21.09
CA VAL A 107 -23.19 -2.75 -20.68
C VAL A 107 -22.94 -2.53 -19.19
N PHE A 108 -23.01 -3.63 -18.44
CA PHE A 108 -22.54 -3.71 -17.06
C PHE A 108 -21.15 -4.33 -17.04
N LEU A 109 -20.18 -3.65 -16.43
CA LEU A 109 -18.85 -4.17 -16.11
C LEU A 109 -18.68 -4.15 -14.61
N LEU A 110 -18.66 -5.32 -13.99
CA LEU A 110 -18.51 -5.47 -12.55
C LEU A 110 -17.19 -6.19 -12.23
N ASN A 111 -16.34 -5.52 -11.48
CA ASN A 111 -15.09 -6.10 -10.99
C ASN A 111 -14.82 -5.66 -9.54
N PRO A 112 -14.94 -6.56 -8.55
CA PRO A 112 -14.68 -6.23 -7.15
C PRO A 112 -13.26 -5.74 -6.85
N ASN A 113 -12.31 -5.95 -7.78
CA ASN A 113 -10.91 -5.56 -7.62
C ASN A 113 -10.57 -4.19 -8.25
N GLY A 114 -11.55 -3.53 -8.89
CA GLY A 114 -11.40 -2.21 -9.50
C GLY A 114 -11.52 -2.20 -11.01
N ILE A 115 -11.68 -1.00 -11.57
CA ILE A 115 -11.82 -0.78 -13.01
C ILE A 115 -11.01 0.46 -13.40
N LEU A 116 -10.13 0.31 -14.39
CA LEU A 116 -9.38 1.39 -15.02
C LEU A 116 -9.78 1.50 -16.49
N PHE A 117 -10.33 2.63 -16.89
CA PHE A 117 -10.40 3.06 -18.28
C PHE A 117 -9.17 3.91 -18.57
N GLY A 118 -8.20 3.37 -19.29
CA GLY A 118 -6.92 4.04 -19.59
C GLY A 118 -7.07 5.18 -20.60
N ALA A 119 -6.03 5.98 -20.78
CA ALA A 119 -6.09 7.19 -21.63
C ALA A 119 -6.45 6.91 -23.10
N ALA A 120 -6.15 5.71 -23.61
CA ALA A 120 -6.50 5.29 -24.97
C ALA A 120 -7.86 4.54 -25.04
N ALA A 121 -8.57 4.39 -23.92
CA ALA A 121 -9.87 3.72 -23.91
C ALA A 121 -10.92 4.53 -24.67
N GLU A 122 -11.64 3.82 -25.54
CA GLU A 122 -12.82 4.34 -26.26
C GLU A 122 -14.00 3.41 -25.96
N VAL A 123 -14.92 3.86 -25.11
CA VAL A 123 -16.15 3.13 -24.81
C VAL A 123 -17.30 3.78 -25.58
N ASN A 124 -18.01 2.98 -26.39
CA ASN A 124 -19.16 3.46 -27.19
C ASN A 124 -20.30 2.45 -27.05
N VAL A 125 -21.24 2.74 -26.16
CA VAL A 125 -22.33 1.83 -25.77
C VAL A 125 -23.64 2.59 -25.60
N GLY A 126 -24.78 1.89 -25.57
CA GLY A 126 -26.07 2.53 -25.28
C GLY A 126 -26.09 3.12 -23.87
N SER A 127 -25.72 2.33 -22.87
CA SER A 127 -25.50 2.81 -21.50
C SER A 127 -24.36 2.01 -20.86
N LEU A 128 -23.62 2.65 -19.94
CA LEU A 128 -22.56 2.00 -19.17
C LEU A 128 -22.89 2.00 -17.68
N THR A 129 -22.78 0.84 -17.05
CA THR A 129 -22.71 0.74 -15.58
C THR A 129 -21.42 0.02 -15.20
N ALA A 130 -20.47 0.74 -14.60
CA ALA A 130 -19.26 0.19 -14.04
C ALA A 130 -19.35 0.14 -12.51
N SER A 131 -19.10 -1.03 -11.90
CA SER A 131 -19.25 -1.18 -10.45
C SER A 131 -18.20 -2.10 -9.85
N THR A 132 -17.75 -1.77 -8.64
CA THR A 132 -16.83 -2.60 -7.86
C THR A 132 -17.53 -3.45 -6.79
N ARG A 133 -18.86 -3.57 -6.87
CA ARG A 133 -19.63 -4.48 -5.99
C ARG A 133 -19.41 -5.95 -6.35
N SER A 134 -19.47 -6.80 -5.33
CA SER A 134 -19.57 -8.24 -5.51
C SER A 134 -21.03 -8.64 -5.74
N LEU A 135 -21.25 -9.60 -6.67
CA LEU A 135 -22.54 -10.24 -6.87
C LEU A 135 -22.44 -11.75 -6.61
N PRO A 136 -23.32 -12.34 -5.79
CA PRO A 136 -23.45 -13.77 -5.65
C PRO A 136 -23.76 -14.46 -7.00
N GLU A 137 -23.33 -15.69 -7.16
CA GLU A 137 -23.52 -16.45 -8.40
C GLU A 137 -24.98 -16.53 -8.83
N GLU A 138 -25.91 -16.76 -7.89
CA GLU A 138 -27.34 -16.82 -8.18
C GLU A 138 -27.89 -15.49 -8.70
N ALA A 139 -27.37 -14.36 -8.21
CA ALA A 139 -27.77 -13.04 -8.71
C ALA A 139 -27.24 -12.79 -10.14
N ARG A 140 -26.07 -13.35 -10.49
CA ARG A 140 -25.55 -13.27 -11.84
C ARG A 140 -26.33 -14.14 -12.81
N LYS A 141 -26.65 -15.39 -12.42
CA LYS A 141 -27.50 -16.31 -13.21
C LYS A 141 -28.91 -15.75 -13.45
N GLY A 142 -29.48 -15.10 -12.44
CA GLY A 142 -30.82 -14.48 -12.50
C GLY A 142 -30.82 -13.01 -12.95
N PHE A 143 -29.73 -12.50 -13.52
CA PHE A 143 -29.61 -11.09 -13.86
C PHE A 143 -30.69 -10.61 -14.83
N ASN A 144 -31.46 -9.62 -14.41
CA ASN A 144 -32.62 -9.08 -15.14
C ASN A 144 -32.40 -7.69 -15.74
N GLY A 145 -31.15 -7.21 -15.77
CA GLY A 145 -30.80 -5.89 -16.32
C GLY A 145 -30.71 -4.78 -15.27
N THR A 146 -30.85 -5.09 -13.98
CA THR A 146 -30.74 -4.11 -12.89
C THR A 146 -29.87 -4.62 -11.76
N LEU A 147 -29.16 -3.68 -11.08
CA LEU A 147 -28.49 -3.95 -9.82
C LEU A 147 -29.40 -3.52 -8.67
N GLY A 148 -29.69 -4.42 -7.74
CA GLY A 148 -30.43 -4.09 -6.51
C GLY A 148 -29.67 -3.10 -5.62
N ASN A 149 -30.34 -2.53 -4.62
CA ASN A 149 -29.70 -1.69 -3.62
C ASN A 149 -28.70 -2.51 -2.78
N LEU A 150 -27.63 -1.85 -2.32
CA LEU A 150 -26.71 -2.44 -1.35
C LEU A 150 -27.22 -2.22 0.06
N ASP A 151 -27.10 -3.26 0.89
CA ASP A 151 -27.22 -3.13 2.34
C ASP A 151 -25.87 -2.70 2.96
N ALA A 152 -25.85 -2.48 4.27
CA ALA A 152 -24.65 -2.03 4.98
C ALA A 152 -23.47 -3.03 4.85
N ASP A 153 -23.75 -4.35 4.80
CA ASP A 153 -22.75 -5.38 4.62
C ASP A 153 -22.15 -5.32 3.20
N GLY A 154 -23.00 -5.17 2.17
CA GLY A 154 -22.56 -4.99 0.79
C GLY A 154 -21.73 -3.72 0.60
N ILE A 155 -22.14 -2.60 1.20
CA ILE A 155 -21.38 -1.33 1.18
C ILE A 155 -20.00 -1.51 1.85
N SER A 156 -19.95 -2.21 2.98
CA SER A 156 -18.70 -2.43 3.72
C SER A 156 -17.63 -3.18 2.88
N LYS A 157 -18.06 -4.06 2.00
CA LYS A 157 -17.22 -4.89 1.14
C LYS A 157 -16.67 -4.16 -0.08
N ILE A 158 -17.24 -3.02 -0.45
CA ILE A 158 -16.69 -2.19 -1.54
C ILE A 158 -15.40 -1.52 -1.05
N GLN A 159 -14.27 -1.89 -1.68
CA GLN A 159 -12.93 -1.39 -1.33
C GLN A 159 -12.14 -0.91 -2.54
N ALA A 160 -12.58 -1.24 -3.74
CA ALA A 160 -11.87 -0.93 -4.97
C ALA A 160 -12.41 0.32 -5.66
N ASP A 161 -11.57 0.94 -6.46
CA ASP A 161 -11.78 2.24 -7.07
C ASP A 161 -12.12 2.10 -8.57
N ILE A 162 -12.76 3.13 -9.13
CA ILE A 162 -12.95 3.31 -10.57
C ILE A 162 -12.15 4.54 -11.01
N VAL A 163 -11.29 4.36 -12.02
CA VAL A 163 -10.47 5.43 -12.59
C VAL A 163 -10.81 5.57 -14.08
N ASN A 164 -11.14 6.76 -14.53
CA ASN A 164 -11.40 7.06 -15.95
C ASN A 164 -10.44 8.13 -16.49
N LEU A 165 -9.59 7.70 -17.42
CA LEU A 165 -8.68 8.56 -18.20
C LEU A 165 -9.12 8.66 -19.67
N GLY A 166 -9.98 7.73 -20.12
CA GLY A 166 -10.40 7.57 -21.51
C GLY A 166 -11.76 8.21 -21.81
N THR A 167 -12.17 8.10 -23.05
CA THR A 167 -13.45 8.62 -23.52
C THR A 167 -14.55 7.57 -23.38
N ILE A 168 -15.66 7.95 -22.75
CA ILE A 168 -16.85 7.12 -22.59
C ILE A 168 -18.03 7.84 -23.23
N ALA A 169 -18.53 7.31 -24.35
CA ALA A 169 -19.70 7.80 -25.05
C ALA A 169 -20.90 6.88 -24.80
N ALA A 170 -21.98 7.41 -24.21
CA ALA A 170 -23.18 6.64 -23.89
C ALA A 170 -24.41 7.55 -23.70
N ASP A 171 -25.62 6.96 -23.68
CA ASP A 171 -26.86 7.68 -23.31
C ASP A 171 -26.96 7.95 -21.81
N ALA A 172 -26.36 7.06 -21.00
CA ALA A 172 -26.24 7.21 -19.56
C ALA A 172 -24.97 6.49 -19.03
N ILE A 173 -24.33 7.08 -18.01
CA ILE A 173 -23.14 6.53 -17.37
C ILE A 173 -23.39 6.43 -15.87
N ASN A 174 -23.21 5.24 -15.33
CA ASN A 174 -23.34 4.97 -13.90
C ASN A 174 -22.05 4.32 -13.36
N PHE A 175 -21.41 4.97 -12.42
CA PHE A 175 -20.26 4.43 -11.70
C PHE A 175 -20.59 4.18 -10.23
N GLU A 176 -20.12 3.06 -9.70
CA GLU A 176 -20.33 2.69 -8.30
C GLU A 176 -19.05 2.02 -7.75
N GLY A 177 -18.39 2.66 -6.79
CA GLY A 177 -17.11 2.20 -6.26
C GLY A 177 -16.76 2.78 -4.89
N ASN A 178 -15.55 2.46 -4.41
CA ASN A 178 -15.04 3.06 -3.19
C ASN A 178 -14.68 4.53 -3.43
N ASN A 179 -13.76 4.80 -4.39
CA ASN A 179 -13.53 6.11 -4.97
C ASN A 179 -13.81 6.08 -6.47
N ILE A 180 -14.17 7.23 -7.01
CA ILE A 180 -14.28 7.45 -8.45
C ILE A 180 -13.40 8.64 -8.81
N SER A 181 -12.43 8.42 -9.72
CA SER A 181 -11.51 9.45 -10.20
C SER A 181 -11.65 9.58 -11.72
N ILE A 182 -11.96 10.78 -12.21
CA ILE A 182 -12.19 11.07 -13.63
C ILE A 182 -11.24 12.19 -14.03
N ILE A 183 -10.45 11.97 -15.09
CA ILE A 183 -9.43 12.95 -15.51
C ILE A 183 -10.04 14.31 -15.87
N LYS A 184 -11.15 14.32 -16.56
CA LYS A 184 -11.95 15.51 -16.88
C LYS A 184 -13.40 15.12 -17.15
N ALA A 185 -14.34 16.03 -16.85
CA ALA A 185 -15.75 15.80 -17.10
C ALA A 185 -16.10 15.64 -18.60
N ASP A 186 -15.35 16.26 -19.51
CA ASP A 186 -15.55 16.17 -20.96
C ASP A 186 -15.20 14.79 -21.56
N THR A 187 -14.52 13.93 -20.81
CA THR A 187 -14.32 12.53 -21.18
C THR A 187 -15.60 11.69 -21.06
N LEU A 188 -16.61 12.18 -20.34
CA LEU A 188 -17.94 11.57 -20.21
C LEU A 188 -18.88 12.19 -21.26
N GLN A 189 -18.96 11.58 -22.43
CA GLN A 189 -19.73 12.08 -23.56
C GLN A 189 -21.15 11.51 -23.55
N ILE A 190 -22.11 12.29 -23.09
CA ILE A 190 -23.53 11.92 -23.09
C ILE A 190 -24.19 12.37 -24.39
N GLN A 191 -24.96 11.48 -25.01
CA GLN A 191 -25.75 11.84 -26.19
C GLN A 191 -26.74 12.95 -25.84
N GLY A 192 -26.63 14.08 -26.55
CA GLY A 192 -27.39 15.32 -26.26
C GLY A 192 -26.74 16.24 -25.23
N GLY A 193 -25.56 15.91 -24.67
CA GLY A 193 -24.76 16.80 -23.81
C GLY A 193 -25.28 16.97 -22.37
N ASP A 194 -26.30 16.22 -21.94
CA ASP A 194 -26.90 16.32 -20.61
C ASP A 194 -26.14 15.48 -19.57
N LEU A 195 -25.17 16.09 -18.87
CA LEU A 195 -24.41 15.44 -17.80
C LEU A 195 -25.24 15.06 -16.57
N GLY A 196 -26.50 15.49 -16.47
CA GLY A 196 -27.45 14.96 -15.46
C GLY A 196 -27.77 13.47 -15.63
N LYS A 197 -27.41 12.86 -16.75
CA LYS A 197 -27.46 11.40 -16.97
C LYS A 197 -26.22 10.65 -16.51
N VAL A 198 -25.21 11.34 -15.97
CA VAL A 198 -24.07 10.73 -15.28
C VAL A 198 -24.39 10.61 -13.81
N SER A 199 -24.33 9.39 -13.27
CA SER A 199 -24.57 9.08 -11.86
C SER A 199 -23.32 8.44 -11.24
N LEU A 200 -22.76 9.08 -10.22
CA LEU A 200 -21.58 8.63 -9.50
C LEU A 200 -21.94 8.31 -8.05
N LYS A 201 -21.79 7.05 -7.65
CA LYS A 201 -22.07 6.58 -6.29
C LYS A 201 -20.81 6.02 -5.65
N VAL A 202 -20.44 6.55 -4.49
CA VAL A 202 -19.18 6.19 -3.84
C VAL A 202 -19.34 5.88 -2.35
N LYS A 203 -18.40 5.12 -1.82
CA LYS A 203 -18.20 5.00 -0.40
C LYS A 203 -17.41 6.20 0.15
N ASP A 204 -16.30 6.57 -0.51
CA ASP A 204 -15.38 7.61 -0.05
C ASP A 204 -15.45 8.90 -0.88
N ASN A 205 -14.80 8.98 -2.04
CA ASN A 205 -14.59 10.26 -2.75
C ASN A 205 -14.93 10.19 -4.23
N ILE A 206 -15.37 11.34 -4.77
CA ILE A 206 -15.51 11.61 -6.20
C ILE A 206 -14.53 12.73 -6.54
N ASN A 207 -13.50 12.41 -7.33
CA ASN A 207 -12.48 13.34 -7.78
C ASN A 207 -12.62 13.56 -9.28
N ILE A 208 -12.75 14.81 -9.74
CA ILE A 208 -12.82 15.15 -11.17
C ILE A 208 -11.85 16.28 -11.44
N GLY A 209 -10.96 16.07 -12.41
CA GLY A 209 -9.95 17.04 -12.82
C GLY A 209 -10.51 18.18 -13.64
N TYR A 210 -9.88 19.36 -13.52
CA TYR A 210 -10.11 20.52 -14.38
C TYR A 210 -8.81 21.27 -14.68
N GLU A 211 -8.75 21.93 -15.84
CA GLU A 211 -7.61 22.74 -16.26
C GLU A 211 -7.58 24.07 -15.52
N VAL A 212 -6.43 24.42 -14.94
CA VAL A 212 -6.19 25.76 -14.39
C VAL A 212 -5.77 26.72 -15.50
N THR A 213 -6.59 27.73 -15.76
CA THR A 213 -6.38 28.69 -16.87
C THR A 213 -5.42 29.81 -16.53
N ASP A 214 -5.36 30.21 -15.26
CA ASP A 214 -4.42 31.23 -14.79
C ASP A 214 -2.99 30.70 -14.79
N LYS A 215 -2.03 31.57 -15.14
CA LYS A 215 -0.60 31.19 -15.19
C LYS A 215 0.24 32.07 -14.26
N THR A 216 1.32 31.50 -13.73
CA THR A 216 2.33 32.17 -12.92
C THR A 216 3.72 31.69 -13.35
N THR A 217 4.76 32.28 -12.80
CA THR A 217 6.15 31.88 -13.04
C THR A 217 6.78 31.41 -11.75
N ILE A 218 7.43 30.24 -11.78
CA ILE A 218 8.24 29.72 -10.66
C ILE A 218 9.69 29.58 -11.08
N ASP A 219 10.60 29.78 -10.13
CA ASP A 219 12.01 29.48 -10.28
C ASP A 219 12.34 28.20 -9.46
N VAL A 220 12.85 27.19 -10.13
CA VAL A 220 13.26 25.92 -9.52
C VAL A 220 14.76 25.82 -9.29
N GLY A 221 15.47 26.93 -9.47
CA GLY A 221 16.92 27.00 -9.26
C GLY A 221 17.74 26.20 -10.27
N ASP A 222 17.25 26.07 -11.50
CA ASP A 222 17.92 25.39 -12.61
C ASP A 222 18.75 26.34 -13.49
N GLY A 223 18.73 27.62 -13.17
CA GLY A 223 19.43 28.67 -13.90
C GLY A 223 18.72 29.21 -15.14
N SER A 224 17.49 28.75 -15.45
CA SER A 224 16.70 29.22 -16.61
C SER A 224 16.01 30.58 -16.40
N GLY A 225 15.89 31.02 -15.15
CA GLY A 225 15.25 32.28 -14.78
C GLY A 225 13.73 32.20 -14.59
N GLY A 226 13.16 31.03 -14.73
CA GLY A 226 11.77 30.73 -14.37
C GLY A 226 10.95 30.02 -15.45
N HIS A 227 9.98 29.24 -15.00
CA HIS A 227 9.07 28.45 -15.82
C HIS A 227 7.63 28.93 -15.66
N THR A 228 6.90 29.08 -16.79
CA THR A 228 5.49 29.41 -16.76
C THR A 228 4.67 28.18 -16.47
N VAL A 229 3.91 28.20 -15.40
CA VAL A 229 3.10 27.08 -14.89
C VAL A 229 1.69 27.52 -14.54
N SER A 230 0.81 26.59 -14.22
CA SER A 230 -0.52 26.85 -13.69
C SER A 230 -0.45 27.60 -12.34
N ASP A 231 -1.24 28.66 -12.19
CA ASP A 231 -1.36 29.40 -10.93
C ASP A 231 -2.41 28.75 -10.02
N TYR A 232 -1.98 27.74 -9.28
CA TYR A 232 -2.86 26.98 -8.39
C TYR A 232 -3.46 27.83 -7.25
N SER A 233 -2.87 28.97 -6.93
CA SER A 233 -3.42 29.87 -5.90
C SER A 233 -4.73 30.54 -6.33
N LYS A 234 -4.95 30.71 -7.64
CA LYS A 234 -6.16 31.30 -8.20
C LYS A 234 -7.21 30.29 -8.60
N GLY A 235 -6.79 29.09 -9.04
CA GLY A 235 -7.67 27.97 -9.36
C GLY A 235 -8.75 28.30 -10.42
N GLY A 236 -8.42 29.16 -11.40
CA GLY A 236 -9.31 29.49 -12.52
C GLY A 236 -9.54 28.28 -13.42
N GLY A 237 -10.75 28.16 -13.99
CA GLY A 237 -11.15 27.07 -14.88
C GLY A 237 -12.59 26.58 -14.64
N THR A 238 -13.07 25.69 -15.50
CA THR A 238 -14.43 25.12 -15.37
C THR A 238 -14.43 23.91 -14.47
N LYS A 239 -15.09 24.01 -13.34
CA LYS A 239 -15.18 22.98 -12.31
C LYS A 239 -16.32 21.99 -12.61
N ALA A 240 -16.08 20.70 -12.39
CA ALA A 240 -17.05 19.64 -12.64
C ALA A 240 -18.27 19.71 -11.69
N SER A 241 -18.08 20.21 -10.47
CA SER A 241 -19.17 20.44 -9.51
C SER A 241 -20.26 21.38 -10.02
N SER A 242 -19.95 22.21 -11.05
CA SER A 242 -20.92 23.11 -11.69
C SER A 242 -21.68 22.50 -12.89
N LEU A 243 -21.37 21.24 -13.29
CA LEU A 243 -21.85 20.67 -14.55
C LEU A 243 -23.10 19.77 -14.42
N GLY A 244 -23.70 19.66 -13.23
CA GLY A 244 -24.95 18.94 -13.02
C GLY A 244 -24.84 17.41 -12.97
N ILE A 245 -23.64 16.84 -12.80
CA ILE A 245 -23.43 15.42 -12.56
C ILE A 245 -24.14 15.00 -11.26
N VAL A 246 -24.89 13.90 -11.32
CA VAL A 246 -25.61 13.37 -10.16
C VAL A 246 -24.66 12.57 -9.27
N THR A 247 -24.54 12.94 -8.01
CA THR A 247 -23.64 12.29 -7.05
C THR A 247 -24.38 11.83 -5.79
N ALA A 248 -23.96 10.72 -5.24
CA ALA A 248 -24.47 10.20 -3.97
C ALA A 248 -23.43 9.32 -3.28
N ALA A 249 -23.54 9.18 -1.97
CA ALA A 249 -22.89 8.07 -1.28
C ALA A 249 -23.66 6.75 -1.52
N LEU A 250 -23.00 5.61 -1.31
CA LEU A 250 -23.64 4.29 -1.52
C LEU A 250 -24.80 4.02 -0.58
N ASP A 251 -24.84 4.67 0.59
CA ASP A 251 -25.95 4.64 1.55
C ASP A 251 -27.09 5.60 1.21
N GLY A 252 -26.97 6.33 0.11
CA GLY A 252 -27.97 7.31 -0.36
C GLY A 252 -27.82 8.71 0.24
N SER A 253 -26.85 8.96 1.11
CA SER A 253 -26.57 10.31 1.61
C SER A 253 -25.93 11.19 0.52
N GLU A 254 -25.92 12.50 0.77
CA GLU A 254 -25.30 13.46 -0.16
C GLU A 254 -23.79 13.25 -0.29
N LYS A 255 -23.26 13.40 -1.49
CA LYS A 255 -21.84 13.38 -1.78
C LYS A 255 -21.50 14.47 -2.78
N ASN A 256 -20.43 15.21 -2.50
CA ASN A 256 -19.96 16.27 -3.37
C ASN A 256 -18.78 15.81 -4.24
N ILE A 257 -18.61 16.45 -5.39
CA ILE A 257 -17.43 16.32 -6.24
C ILE A 257 -16.29 17.13 -5.59
N THR A 258 -15.11 16.53 -5.53
CA THR A 258 -13.86 17.24 -5.30
C THR A 258 -13.31 17.67 -6.67
N ASP A 259 -13.29 18.97 -6.94
CA ASP A 259 -12.71 19.53 -8.15
C ASP A 259 -11.19 19.58 -8.02
N CYS A 260 -10.48 18.76 -8.79
CA CYS A 260 -9.03 18.61 -8.72
C CYS A 260 -8.32 19.40 -9.82
N MET A 261 -7.34 20.21 -9.45
CA MET A 261 -6.48 20.94 -10.38
C MET A 261 -5.52 19.98 -11.06
N LEU A 262 -5.46 20.01 -12.40
CA LEU A 262 -4.60 19.12 -13.17
C LEU A 262 -3.14 19.55 -13.09
N VAL A 263 -2.25 18.55 -13.00
CA VAL A 263 -0.79 18.69 -12.95
C VAL A 263 -0.20 17.91 -14.12
N HIS A 264 0.47 18.61 -15.06
CA HIS A 264 0.91 18.02 -16.33
C HIS A 264 2.39 17.67 -16.37
N ASP A 265 3.21 18.36 -15.60
CA ASP A 265 4.66 18.18 -15.61
C ASP A 265 5.29 18.42 -14.22
N VAL A 266 6.59 18.21 -14.12
CA VAL A 266 7.32 18.35 -12.87
C VAL A 266 7.41 19.80 -12.38
N TYR A 267 7.33 20.78 -13.27
CA TYR A 267 7.32 22.21 -12.89
C TYR A 267 5.99 22.57 -12.26
N GLU A 268 4.88 22.11 -12.85
CA GLU A 268 3.55 22.24 -12.24
C GLU A 268 3.45 21.47 -10.91
N LEU A 269 4.06 20.28 -10.81
CA LEU A 269 4.15 19.55 -9.55
C LEU A 269 4.87 20.39 -8.47
N GLN A 270 5.99 21.04 -8.82
CA GLN A 270 6.70 21.92 -7.87
C GLN A 270 5.88 23.17 -7.52
N ALA A 271 5.09 23.69 -8.47
CA ALA A 271 4.24 24.86 -8.27
C ALA A 271 3.11 24.66 -7.24
N MET A 272 2.76 23.40 -6.91
CA MET A 272 1.85 23.11 -5.79
C MET A 272 2.32 23.76 -4.48
N ASN A 273 3.61 23.98 -4.32
CA ASN A 273 4.22 24.63 -3.17
C ASN A 273 4.09 26.16 -3.13
N ASN A 274 3.51 26.80 -4.15
CA ASN A 274 3.33 28.26 -4.24
C ASN A 274 4.63 29.06 -3.90
N ASN A 275 5.76 28.72 -4.56
CA ASN A 275 7.05 29.40 -4.39
C ASN A 275 7.73 29.18 -3.01
N TYR A 276 7.57 28.03 -2.40
CA TYR A 276 8.19 27.67 -1.13
C TYR A 276 9.70 28.03 -1.07
N GLU A 277 10.49 27.77 -2.10
CA GLU A 277 11.94 28.03 -2.09
C GLU A 277 12.28 29.53 -2.11
N THR A 278 11.51 30.36 -2.79
CA THR A 278 11.75 31.82 -2.83
C THR A 278 11.39 32.51 -1.52
N GLN A 279 10.56 31.90 -0.70
CA GLN A 279 10.08 32.47 0.56
C GLN A 279 10.82 31.94 1.80
N LYS A 280 11.65 30.90 1.63
CA LYS A 280 12.42 30.24 2.70
C LYS A 280 13.26 31.21 3.57
N ASN A 281 13.69 32.35 3.03
CA ASN A 281 14.52 33.35 3.68
C ASN A 281 13.77 34.61 4.13
N SER A 282 12.47 34.69 3.95
CA SER A 282 11.68 35.87 4.38
C SER A 282 11.36 35.78 5.86
N ALA A 283 11.73 36.83 6.63
CA ALA A 283 11.47 36.92 8.07
C ALA A 283 9.97 36.95 8.43
N ASN A 284 9.10 37.26 7.49
CA ASN A 284 7.64 37.37 7.67
C ASN A 284 6.86 36.25 6.96
N PHE A 285 7.53 35.14 6.61
CA PHE A 285 6.91 34.05 5.90
C PHE A 285 5.95 33.27 6.82
N ASP A 286 4.67 33.39 6.51
CA ASP A 286 3.65 32.50 7.05
C ASP A 286 3.77 31.17 6.30
N TYR A 287 4.29 30.11 6.94
CA TYR A 287 4.25 28.75 6.41
C TYR A 287 2.79 28.34 6.33
N SER A 288 2.10 28.89 5.34
CA SER A 288 0.75 28.47 5.01
C SER A 288 0.82 27.00 4.62
N TYR A 289 -0.08 26.22 5.17
CA TYR A 289 -0.30 24.86 4.73
C TYR A 289 -0.54 24.87 3.24
N VAL A 290 0.20 24.05 2.50
CA VAL A 290 -0.08 23.83 1.08
C VAL A 290 -1.42 23.09 1.01
N ASN A 291 -2.45 23.74 0.53
CA ASN A 291 -3.77 23.15 0.35
C ASN A 291 -4.16 23.16 -1.15
N GLY A 292 -5.15 22.39 -1.47
CA GLY A 292 -5.66 22.23 -2.82
C GLY A 292 -5.77 20.76 -3.18
N ASP A 293 -6.74 20.48 -4.03
CA ASP A 293 -6.96 19.13 -4.53
C ASP A 293 -6.39 19.05 -5.94
N TYR A 294 -5.50 18.09 -6.16
CA TYR A 294 -4.71 17.93 -7.37
C TYR A 294 -4.88 16.55 -7.97
N MET A 295 -4.68 16.48 -9.28
CA MET A 295 -4.76 15.24 -10.04
C MET A 295 -3.69 15.23 -11.12
N LEU A 296 -2.93 14.14 -11.27
CA LEU A 296 -1.98 14.03 -12.38
C LEU A 296 -2.74 13.88 -13.70
N ALA A 297 -2.35 14.67 -14.69
CA ALA A 297 -2.94 14.64 -16.02
C ALA A 297 -2.31 13.56 -16.93
N ASN A 298 -1.07 13.17 -16.63
CA ASN A 298 -0.29 12.19 -17.39
C ASN A 298 0.91 11.70 -16.55
N GLU A 299 1.71 10.80 -17.11
CA GLU A 299 3.02 10.43 -16.58
C GLU A 299 3.91 11.67 -16.46
N ILE A 300 4.67 11.79 -15.36
CA ILE A 300 5.61 12.90 -15.14
C ILE A 300 7.03 12.38 -15.15
N ASP A 301 7.82 12.81 -16.13
CA ASP A 301 9.27 12.67 -16.12
C ASP A 301 9.90 13.76 -15.25
N ALA A 302 10.47 13.37 -14.11
CA ALA A 302 11.10 14.29 -13.17
C ALA A 302 12.64 14.24 -13.23
N SER A 303 13.24 13.65 -14.27
CA SER A 303 14.70 13.47 -14.43
C SER A 303 15.47 14.79 -14.36
N VAL A 304 14.87 15.89 -14.83
CA VAL A 304 15.47 17.24 -14.78
C VAL A 304 15.71 17.75 -13.36
N THR A 305 15.00 17.19 -12.37
CA THR A 305 15.13 17.62 -10.96
C THR A 305 16.52 17.38 -10.38
N SER A 306 17.31 16.48 -10.98
CA SER A 306 18.69 16.21 -10.56
C SER A 306 19.61 17.43 -10.62
N SER A 307 19.28 18.43 -11.44
CA SER A 307 20.03 19.69 -11.58
C SER A 307 19.44 20.86 -10.78
N TRP A 308 18.23 20.72 -10.22
CA TRP A 308 17.55 21.80 -9.52
C TRP A 308 18.19 22.16 -8.19
N ASN A 309 18.01 23.43 -7.76
CA ASN A 309 18.46 23.90 -6.44
C ASN A 309 19.94 23.57 -6.17
N SER A 310 20.81 23.78 -7.15
CA SER A 310 22.24 23.45 -7.06
C SER A 310 22.52 21.98 -6.73
N GLY A 311 21.72 21.06 -7.31
CA GLY A 311 21.85 19.61 -7.11
C GLY A 311 21.10 19.09 -5.87
N GLN A 312 20.36 19.92 -5.13
CA GLN A 312 19.50 19.45 -4.04
C GLN A 312 18.19 18.82 -4.53
N GLY A 313 17.89 18.99 -5.81
CA GLY A 313 16.73 18.38 -6.42
C GLY A 313 15.40 19.08 -6.12
N PHE A 314 14.33 18.34 -6.24
CA PHE A 314 12.96 18.78 -5.99
C PHE A 314 12.76 19.23 -4.54
N ALA A 315 12.00 20.30 -4.32
CA ALA A 315 11.63 20.75 -2.97
C ALA A 315 10.37 20.01 -2.49
N CYS A 316 10.45 19.40 -1.30
CA CYS A 316 9.35 18.65 -0.73
C CYS A 316 8.04 19.47 -0.68
N LEU A 317 6.94 18.88 -1.13
CA LEU A 317 5.63 19.51 -1.03
C LEU A 317 5.17 19.56 0.44
N GLY A 318 4.64 20.71 0.89
CA GLY A 318 4.21 20.86 2.27
C GLY A 318 5.33 20.57 3.29
N ALA A 319 6.49 21.19 3.11
CA ALA A 319 7.61 21.03 4.03
C ALA A 319 7.28 21.52 5.44
N LEU A 320 7.87 20.89 6.47
CA LEU A 320 7.72 21.30 7.87
C LEU A 320 8.81 22.27 8.26
N LYS A 321 8.43 23.37 8.92
CA LYS A 321 9.36 24.24 9.65
C LYS A 321 9.36 23.88 11.12
N GLN A 322 10.54 23.63 11.66
CA GLN A 322 10.73 23.56 13.11
C GLN A 322 10.60 24.97 13.71
N LEU A 323 9.69 25.12 14.64
CA LEU A 323 9.52 26.37 15.40
C LEU A 323 10.51 26.43 16.56
N PRO A 324 10.80 27.66 17.11
CA PRO A 324 11.66 27.81 18.26
C PRO A 324 11.22 26.97 19.47
N MET A 325 12.17 26.50 20.26
CA MET A 325 11.87 25.72 21.47
C MET A 325 10.89 26.47 22.38
N GLY A 326 9.84 25.78 22.83
CA GLY A 326 8.78 26.36 23.67
C GLY A 326 7.50 26.72 22.94
N THR A 327 7.46 26.58 21.60
CA THR A 327 6.23 26.75 20.84
C THR A 327 5.34 25.50 21.00
N PRO A 328 4.04 25.63 21.33
CA PRO A 328 3.18 24.48 21.67
C PRO A 328 3.08 23.40 20.60
N SER A 329 3.17 23.76 19.31
CA SER A 329 3.09 22.81 18.19
C SER A 329 4.44 22.25 17.71
N GLY A 330 5.56 22.90 18.06
CA GLY A 330 6.91 22.49 17.67
C GLY A 330 7.22 22.56 16.16
N PHE A 331 6.21 22.46 15.30
CA PHE A 331 6.30 22.48 13.83
C PHE A 331 5.12 23.22 13.23
N GLN A 332 5.35 23.85 12.08
CA GLN A 332 4.34 24.53 11.27
C GLN A 332 4.51 24.13 9.79
N GLY A 333 3.41 24.04 9.05
CA GLY A 333 3.38 23.65 7.64
C GLY A 333 2.82 22.24 7.43
N GLY A 334 2.85 21.80 6.21
CA GLY A 334 2.35 20.50 5.76
C GLY A 334 1.39 20.63 4.57
N PHE A 335 1.13 19.53 3.90
CA PHE A 335 0.13 19.42 2.84
C PHE A 335 -1.22 19.02 3.47
N THR A 336 -2.28 19.75 3.15
CA THR A 336 -3.62 19.56 3.73
C THR A 336 -4.67 19.10 2.72
N GLY A 337 -4.34 19.17 1.44
CA GLY A 337 -5.22 18.82 0.33
C GLY A 337 -5.11 17.37 -0.11
N SER A 338 -5.44 17.12 -1.38
CA SER A 338 -5.31 15.79 -1.98
C SER A 338 -4.44 15.78 -3.23
N LEU A 339 -3.73 14.66 -3.48
CA LEU A 339 -3.11 14.33 -4.75
C LEU A 339 -3.59 12.96 -5.21
N ASP A 340 -4.35 12.94 -6.31
CA ASP A 340 -4.70 11.71 -7.01
C ASP A 340 -3.74 11.51 -8.19
N GLY A 341 -2.91 10.49 -8.10
CA GLY A 341 -1.97 10.13 -9.16
C GLY A 341 -2.62 9.49 -10.39
N MET A 342 -3.92 9.18 -10.36
CA MET A 342 -4.69 8.56 -11.45
C MET A 342 -4.09 7.23 -11.97
N GLY A 343 -3.17 6.64 -11.21
CA GLY A 343 -2.40 5.48 -11.60
C GLY A 343 -1.12 5.80 -12.39
N TYR A 344 -0.84 7.06 -12.66
CA TYR A 344 0.38 7.52 -13.32
C TYR A 344 1.62 7.44 -12.43
N THR A 345 2.77 7.52 -13.07
CA THR A 345 4.09 7.50 -12.43
C THR A 345 4.71 8.90 -12.45
N ILE A 346 5.30 9.30 -11.33
CA ILE A 346 6.34 10.32 -11.29
C ILE A 346 7.67 9.58 -11.33
N SER A 347 8.38 9.66 -12.46
CA SER A 347 9.61 8.91 -12.69
C SER A 347 10.86 9.77 -12.49
N ASP A 348 11.93 9.12 -12.05
CA ASP A 348 13.29 9.69 -11.93
C ASP A 348 13.39 10.95 -11.07
N LEU A 349 12.51 11.05 -10.05
CA LEU A 349 12.53 12.16 -9.11
C LEU A 349 13.80 12.15 -8.26
N THR A 350 14.51 13.26 -8.23
CA THR A 350 15.70 13.46 -7.38
C THR A 350 15.36 14.43 -6.24
N ILE A 351 15.57 13.98 -5.00
CA ILE A 351 15.53 14.78 -3.77
C ILE A 351 16.80 14.49 -2.97
N GLU A 352 17.75 15.44 -2.93
CA GLU A 352 19.04 15.31 -2.24
C GLU A 352 19.17 16.40 -1.16
N ARG A 353 18.48 16.20 -0.03
CA ARG A 353 18.39 17.17 1.06
C ARG A 353 19.01 16.65 2.35
N SER A 354 20.29 16.25 2.25
CA SER A 354 21.05 15.62 3.34
C SER A 354 21.15 16.42 4.63
N GLY A 355 20.88 17.73 4.61
CA GLY A 355 20.80 18.61 5.78
C GLY A 355 19.39 18.83 6.33
N GLU A 356 18.36 18.25 5.70
CA GLU A 356 16.96 18.48 6.05
C GLU A 356 16.31 17.23 6.63
N SER A 357 15.35 17.46 7.55
CA SER A 357 14.51 16.41 8.13
C SER A 357 13.08 16.52 7.61
N TYR A 358 12.31 15.44 7.68
CA TYR A 358 10.97 15.32 7.12
C TYR A 358 10.98 15.44 5.58
N VAL A 359 11.78 14.60 4.97
CA VAL A 359 12.02 14.56 3.51
C VAL A 359 11.19 13.45 2.85
N GLY A 360 10.63 13.76 1.68
CA GLY A 360 9.87 12.87 0.82
C GLY A 360 9.28 13.68 -0.34
N LEU A 361 8.46 13.07 -1.19
CA LEU A 361 7.65 13.86 -2.14
C LEU A 361 6.87 14.94 -1.37
N PHE A 362 6.33 14.56 -0.20
CA PHE A 362 5.76 15.47 0.80
C PHE A 362 6.64 15.51 2.06
N GLY A 363 6.85 16.72 2.60
CA GLY A 363 7.49 16.86 3.92
C GLY A 363 6.58 16.32 5.03
N CYS A 364 5.32 16.76 5.05
CA CYS A 364 4.29 16.28 5.97
C CYS A 364 2.91 16.25 5.30
N LEU A 365 2.18 15.17 5.50
CA LEU A 365 0.75 15.07 5.23
C LEU A 365 -0.03 15.30 6.54
N THR A 366 -0.96 16.26 6.56
CA THR A 366 -1.82 16.54 7.71
C THR A 366 -2.97 15.55 7.82
N GLU A 367 -3.80 15.66 8.85
CA GLU A 367 -4.91 14.70 9.10
C GLU A 367 -5.96 14.67 7.96
N SER A 368 -6.15 15.80 7.26
CA SER A 368 -7.05 15.88 6.10
C SER A 368 -6.41 15.42 4.78
N ALA A 369 -5.08 15.37 4.72
CA ALA A 369 -4.36 15.10 3.48
C ALA A 369 -4.60 13.69 2.93
N ARG A 370 -4.64 13.58 1.59
CA ARG A 370 -4.79 12.31 0.88
C ARG A 370 -3.82 12.22 -0.29
N VAL A 371 -3.11 11.10 -0.39
CA VAL A 371 -2.30 10.75 -1.56
C VAL A 371 -2.75 9.40 -2.06
N THR A 372 -3.23 9.34 -3.29
CA THR A 372 -3.84 8.13 -3.85
C THR A 372 -3.36 7.82 -5.25
N ASN A 373 -3.43 6.53 -5.66
CA ASN A 373 -3.24 6.07 -7.04
C ASN A 373 -1.94 6.55 -7.71
N LEU A 374 -0.81 6.50 -7.00
CA LEU A 374 0.47 7.06 -7.44
C LEU A 374 1.58 6.02 -7.45
N THR A 375 2.40 6.02 -8.50
CA THR A 375 3.71 5.37 -8.51
C THR A 375 4.81 6.43 -8.47
N LEU A 376 5.85 6.21 -7.66
CA LEU A 376 7.01 7.08 -7.56
C LEU A 376 8.29 6.28 -7.80
N SER A 377 9.19 6.81 -8.65
CA SER A 377 10.55 6.28 -8.81
C SER A 377 11.61 7.39 -8.77
N GLY A 378 12.87 7.01 -8.55
CA GLY A 378 13.98 7.93 -8.46
C GLY A 378 14.87 7.73 -7.22
N SER A 379 15.35 8.82 -6.63
CA SER A 379 16.24 8.82 -5.46
C SER A 379 15.84 9.92 -4.47
N ILE A 380 15.66 9.53 -3.22
CA ILE A 380 15.26 10.44 -2.15
C ILE A 380 16.23 10.32 -0.99
N SER A 381 16.87 11.42 -0.64
CA SER A 381 17.88 11.47 0.41
C SER A 381 17.63 12.63 1.37
N GLY A 382 17.80 12.40 2.67
CA GLY A 382 17.60 13.39 3.70
C GLY A 382 18.43 13.13 4.95
N GLN A 383 18.34 14.01 5.96
CA GLN A 383 19.01 13.82 7.23
C GLN A 383 18.25 12.81 8.11
N SER A 384 17.01 13.12 8.45
CA SER A 384 16.20 12.31 9.36
C SER A 384 14.73 12.37 8.95
N SER A 385 13.94 11.39 9.37
CA SER A 385 12.53 11.30 9.02
C SER A 385 12.31 11.33 7.50
N VAL A 386 12.94 10.38 6.80
CA VAL A 386 12.91 10.29 5.34
C VAL A 386 11.93 9.20 4.91
N GLY A 387 11.02 9.55 4.01
CA GLY A 387 10.08 8.61 3.40
C GLY A 387 9.99 8.82 1.89
N GLY A 388 9.67 7.79 1.14
CA GLY A 388 9.49 7.93 -0.32
C GLY A 388 8.37 8.91 -0.64
N ILE A 389 7.23 8.75 -0.02
CA ILE A 389 6.05 9.60 -0.23
C ILE A 389 6.02 10.75 0.78
N ALA A 390 6.21 10.46 2.07
CA ALA A 390 6.12 11.50 3.08
C ALA A 390 7.16 11.34 4.21
N GLY A 391 7.79 12.43 4.62
CA GLY A 391 8.58 12.45 5.84
C GLY A 391 7.72 12.15 7.07
N LYS A 392 6.47 12.64 7.11
CA LYS A 392 5.48 12.38 8.16
C LYS A 392 4.08 12.28 7.58
N ASN A 393 3.34 11.24 7.97
CA ASN A 393 1.95 11.05 7.57
C ASN A 393 1.01 11.10 8.78
N LEU A 394 0.01 12.00 8.76
CA LEU A 394 -1.14 12.00 9.66
C LEU A 394 -2.45 11.72 8.91
N GLY A 395 -2.43 11.76 7.57
CA GLY A 395 -3.57 11.58 6.68
C GLY A 395 -3.68 10.17 6.11
N LEU A 396 -4.06 10.10 4.83
CA LEU A 396 -4.23 8.85 4.10
C LEU A 396 -3.23 8.75 2.94
N ILE A 397 -2.50 7.63 2.90
CA ILE A 397 -1.74 7.18 1.73
C ILE A 397 -2.36 5.85 1.29
N ARG A 398 -2.92 5.83 0.07
CA ARG A 398 -3.65 4.66 -0.42
C ARG A 398 -3.36 4.36 -1.89
N ASN A 399 -3.21 3.08 -2.23
CA ASN A 399 -2.94 2.63 -3.60
C ASN A 399 -1.70 3.31 -4.19
N VAL A 400 -0.60 3.28 -3.43
CA VAL A 400 0.65 3.96 -3.77
C VAL A 400 1.82 2.98 -3.82
N ALA A 401 2.64 3.12 -4.86
CA ALA A 401 3.83 2.33 -5.06
C ALA A 401 5.10 3.19 -4.99
N ASN A 402 6.05 2.84 -4.13
CA ASN A 402 7.38 3.42 -4.14
C ASN A 402 8.38 2.47 -4.79
N LYS A 403 9.03 2.94 -5.86
CA LYS A 403 10.17 2.30 -6.52
C LYS A 403 11.47 3.09 -6.31
N ALA A 404 11.37 4.29 -5.73
CA ALA A 404 12.53 5.13 -5.47
C ALA A 404 13.40 4.55 -4.35
N ALA A 405 14.72 4.66 -4.51
CA ALA A 405 15.65 4.41 -3.42
C ALA A 405 15.52 5.51 -2.36
N VAL A 406 15.38 5.12 -1.07
CA VAL A 406 15.22 6.07 0.04
C VAL A 406 16.39 5.94 0.99
N LYS A 407 17.09 7.05 1.25
CA LYS A 407 18.28 7.08 2.10
C LYS A 407 18.20 8.19 3.14
N GLY A 408 18.66 7.91 4.35
CA GLY A 408 18.75 8.91 5.42
C GLY A 408 19.85 8.59 6.41
N ASN A 409 20.12 9.52 7.35
CA ASN A 409 20.98 9.18 8.48
C ASN A 409 20.23 8.34 9.51
N SER A 410 18.98 8.70 9.81
CA SER A 410 18.16 7.95 10.76
C SER A 410 16.67 8.06 10.43
N SER A 411 15.86 7.12 10.91
CA SER A 411 14.41 7.10 10.75
C SER A 411 13.97 7.14 9.27
N VAL A 412 14.13 6.02 8.57
CA VAL A 412 13.87 5.89 7.14
C VAL A 412 12.74 4.89 6.89
N GLY A 413 11.78 5.26 6.04
CA GLY A 413 10.71 4.36 5.59
C GLY A 413 10.49 4.44 4.08
N GLY A 414 10.12 3.33 3.45
CA GLY A 414 9.92 3.28 2.00
C GLY A 414 8.74 4.12 1.52
N ILE A 415 7.68 4.18 2.29
CA ILE A 415 6.51 5.03 2.02
C ILE A 415 6.53 6.28 2.89
N THR A 416 6.62 6.12 4.19
CA THR A 416 6.68 7.26 5.11
C THR A 416 7.65 6.98 6.25
N SER A 417 8.32 8.02 6.77
CA SER A 417 9.12 7.78 7.97
C SER A 417 8.22 7.59 9.19
N THR A 418 7.40 8.56 9.54
CA THR A 418 6.52 8.49 10.70
C THR A 418 5.06 8.40 10.25
N ASN A 419 4.37 7.32 10.62
CA ASN A 419 2.96 7.13 10.32
C ASN A 419 2.09 7.32 11.57
N TYR A 420 1.26 8.36 11.59
CA TYR A 420 0.19 8.64 12.55
C TYR A 420 -1.18 8.70 11.88
N GLY A 421 -1.28 8.25 10.65
CA GLY A 421 -2.48 8.16 9.84
C GLY A 421 -2.69 6.74 9.33
N THR A 422 -3.23 6.64 8.13
CA THR A 422 -3.49 5.37 7.45
C THR A 422 -2.60 5.24 6.21
N VAL A 423 -1.94 4.09 6.10
CA VAL A 423 -1.17 3.65 4.93
C VAL A 423 -1.75 2.31 4.51
N GLU A 424 -2.41 2.26 3.35
CA GLU A 424 -3.10 1.05 2.92
C GLU A 424 -2.99 0.81 1.40
N PHE A 425 -3.00 -0.46 0.99
CA PHE A 425 -2.81 -0.87 -0.40
C PHE A 425 -1.53 -0.27 -1.00
N VAL A 426 -0.42 -0.44 -0.30
CA VAL A 426 0.86 0.16 -0.71
C VAL A 426 1.92 -0.89 -0.97
N SER A 427 2.86 -0.56 -1.84
CA SER A 427 4.03 -1.39 -2.06
C SER A 427 5.31 -0.57 -2.09
N ASN A 428 6.39 -1.17 -1.62
CA ASN A 428 7.73 -0.65 -1.75
C ASN A 428 8.64 -1.67 -2.40
N SER A 429 9.26 -1.29 -3.53
CA SER A 429 10.31 -2.08 -4.18
C SER A 429 11.67 -1.36 -4.20
N GLY A 430 11.70 -0.09 -3.80
CA GLY A 430 12.93 0.67 -3.65
C GLY A 430 13.77 0.20 -2.45
N SER A 431 15.09 0.31 -2.56
CA SER A 431 15.99 0.02 -1.44
C SER A 431 15.90 1.10 -0.36
N ILE A 432 15.90 0.68 0.91
CA ILE A 432 15.79 1.56 2.07
C ILE A 432 17.09 1.48 2.86
N THR A 433 17.76 2.62 3.05
CA THR A 433 19.07 2.66 3.70
C THR A 433 19.15 3.75 4.76
N ALA A 434 19.53 3.38 5.99
CA ALA A 434 19.94 4.33 7.02
C ALA A 434 21.42 4.17 7.34
N THR A 435 22.14 5.30 7.45
CA THR A 435 23.61 5.30 7.64
C THR A 435 24.03 5.49 9.09
N ASN A 436 23.13 5.90 9.98
CA ASN A 436 23.43 6.15 11.38
C ASN A 436 22.17 5.93 12.25
N GLY A 437 22.14 4.93 13.06
CA GLY A 437 21.10 4.66 14.06
C GLY A 437 19.63 4.92 13.66
N GLY A 438 18.71 4.70 14.59
CA GLY A 438 17.29 4.98 14.42
C GLY A 438 16.48 3.78 13.99
N SER A 439 15.27 4.01 13.51
CA SER A 439 14.36 2.94 13.05
C SER A 439 14.25 2.95 11.53
N VAL A 440 14.23 1.77 10.92
CA VAL A 440 14.13 1.64 9.46
C VAL A 440 13.06 0.62 9.12
N GLY A 441 12.17 0.98 8.20
CA GLY A 441 11.13 0.05 7.74
C GLY A 441 10.92 0.12 6.24
N GLY A 442 10.60 -1.00 5.63
CA GLY A 442 10.28 -1.06 4.21
C GLY A 442 9.07 -0.19 3.82
N ILE A 443 8.14 0.01 4.74
CA ILE A 443 6.97 0.88 4.57
C ILE A 443 7.08 2.11 5.48
N ALA A 444 7.27 1.92 6.79
CA ALA A 444 7.37 3.01 7.74
C ALA A 444 8.54 2.83 8.71
N SER A 445 9.26 3.89 9.04
CA SER A 445 10.23 3.83 10.15
C SER A 445 9.51 3.59 11.49
N SER A 446 8.41 4.33 11.75
CA SER A 446 7.60 4.24 12.96
C SER A 446 6.11 4.27 12.63
N ASN A 447 5.32 3.37 13.23
CA ASN A 447 3.88 3.27 13.08
C ASN A 447 3.18 3.51 14.42
N GLY A 448 2.37 4.57 14.52
CA GLY A 448 1.74 5.03 15.76
C GLY A 448 2.73 5.55 16.82
N ASP A 449 2.20 6.00 17.94
CA ASP A 449 2.94 6.30 19.18
C ASP A 449 2.06 6.02 20.41
N GLY A 450 2.41 6.58 21.58
CA GLY A 450 1.59 6.45 22.80
C GLY A 450 0.25 7.18 22.74
N ASN A 451 0.10 8.17 21.85
CA ASN A 451 -1.07 9.04 21.74
C ASN A 451 -1.80 8.93 20.42
N LYS A 452 -1.07 8.81 19.29
CA LYS A 452 -1.61 8.80 17.93
C LYS A 452 -1.62 7.39 17.34
N THR A 453 -2.72 7.06 16.69
CA THR A 453 -2.91 5.78 15.99
C THR A 453 -2.17 5.81 14.66
N GLY A 454 -1.46 4.72 14.35
CA GLY A 454 -0.88 4.46 13.04
C GLY A 454 -1.42 3.14 12.49
N ILE A 455 -1.91 3.16 11.25
CA ILE A 455 -2.48 1.99 10.60
C ILE A 455 -1.69 1.69 9.32
N ILE A 456 -1.20 0.46 9.21
CA ILE A 456 -0.61 -0.07 7.97
C ILE A 456 -1.39 -1.32 7.60
N LYS A 457 -2.03 -1.33 6.41
CA LYS A 457 -2.83 -2.46 5.94
C LYS A 457 -2.56 -2.76 4.47
N TYR A 458 -2.64 -4.05 4.10
CA TYR A 458 -2.46 -4.47 2.71
C TYR A 458 -1.16 -3.89 2.13
N ALA A 459 -0.05 -4.08 2.88
CA ALA A 459 1.24 -3.51 2.55
C ALA A 459 2.23 -4.60 2.09
N GLU A 460 2.98 -4.32 1.03
CA GLU A 460 3.99 -5.21 0.50
C GLU A 460 5.36 -4.51 0.45
N ASN A 461 6.39 -5.17 0.94
CA ASN A 461 7.77 -4.73 0.75
C ASN A 461 8.59 -5.81 0.06
N THR A 462 9.12 -5.50 -1.11
CA THR A 462 10.08 -6.32 -1.84
C THR A 462 11.49 -5.70 -1.84
N GLY A 463 11.60 -4.43 -1.43
CA GLY A 463 12.85 -3.69 -1.33
C GLY A 463 13.71 -4.13 -0.15
N ALA A 464 15.03 -4.13 -0.32
CA ALA A 464 15.97 -4.42 0.76
C ALA A 464 15.94 -3.30 1.83
N VAL A 465 15.93 -3.69 3.11
CA VAL A 465 16.01 -2.79 4.26
C VAL A 465 17.39 -2.94 4.90
N ILE A 466 18.18 -1.87 4.87
CA ILE A 466 19.57 -1.87 5.32
C ILE A 466 19.77 -0.73 6.32
N GLY A 467 20.35 -1.01 7.49
CA GLY A 467 20.58 0.06 8.44
C GLY A 467 21.06 -0.37 9.80
N TRP A 468 20.94 0.56 10.76
CA TRP A 468 21.27 0.41 12.17
C TRP A 468 20.02 0.67 13.00
N GLY A 469 19.99 0.17 14.25
CA GLY A 469 18.87 0.39 15.16
C GLY A 469 17.76 -0.64 15.01
N ASN A 470 16.51 -0.21 15.00
CA ASN A 470 15.38 -1.12 14.86
C ASN A 470 15.01 -1.29 13.39
N LEU A 471 15.20 -2.48 12.85
CA LEU A 471 14.92 -2.76 11.44
C LEU A 471 13.70 -3.67 11.30
N GLY A 472 12.79 -3.31 10.40
CA GLY A 472 11.64 -4.12 10.05
C GLY A 472 11.35 -4.09 8.54
N GLY A 473 10.99 -5.21 7.96
CA GLY A 473 10.61 -5.26 6.54
C GLY A 473 9.37 -4.42 6.23
N ILE A 474 8.50 -4.20 7.20
CA ILE A 474 7.33 -3.31 7.11
C ILE A 474 7.53 -2.06 7.99
N ALA A 475 7.78 -2.22 9.29
CA ALA A 475 7.99 -1.08 10.17
C ALA A 475 9.22 -1.27 11.07
N GLY A 476 10.05 -0.23 11.22
CA GLY A 476 11.15 -0.27 12.20
C GLY A 476 10.61 -0.46 13.63
N VAL A 477 9.60 0.33 14.00
CA VAL A 477 8.88 0.24 15.28
C VAL A 477 7.37 0.31 15.06
N ASN A 478 6.64 -0.69 15.55
CA ASN A 478 5.18 -0.66 15.68
C ASN A 478 4.83 -0.32 17.15
N ASN A 479 4.43 0.92 17.40
CA ASN A 479 4.19 1.44 18.74
C ASN A 479 2.83 1.01 19.32
N SER A 480 2.53 1.38 20.56
CA SER A 480 1.39 0.87 21.34
C SER A 480 0.01 1.13 20.71
N LYS A 481 -0.13 2.16 19.88
CA LYS A 481 -1.32 2.43 19.06
C LYS A 481 -1.12 2.15 17.57
N GLY A 482 -0.06 1.41 17.23
CA GLY A 482 0.21 0.96 15.87
C GLY A 482 -0.49 -0.36 15.56
N THR A 483 -1.06 -0.46 14.37
CA THR A 483 -1.61 -1.70 13.80
C THR A 483 -0.95 -1.99 12.47
N ILE A 484 -0.46 -3.21 12.30
CA ILE A 484 0.02 -3.77 11.02
C ILE A 484 -0.85 -4.98 10.71
N GLU A 485 -1.57 -4.95 9.61
CA GLU A 485 -2.52 -6.00 9.24
C GLU A 485 -2.45 -6.33 7.75
N ASN A 486 -2.54 -7.62 7.39
CA ASN A 486 -2.49 -8.06 5.99
C ASN A 486 -1.22 -7.54 5.27
N ALA A 487 -0.05 -7.75 5.85
CA ALA A 487 1.21 -7.26 5.29
C ALA A 487 2.18 -8.40 4.93
N VAL A 488 2.92 -8.21 3.84
CA VAL A 488 3.92 -9.16 3.36
C VAL A 488 5.26 -8.48 3.21
N ASN A 489 6.30 -9.09 3.75
CA ASN A 489 7.68 -8.72 3.47
C ASN A 489 8.38 -9.82 2.68
N GLN A 490 8.89 -9.48 1.51
CA GLN A 490 9.75 -10.33 0.67
C GLN A 490 11.17 -9.79 0.60
N GLY A 491 11.36 -8.52 0.97
CA GLY A 491 12.67 -7.87 0.99
C GLY A 491 13.54 -8.37 2.15
N SER A 492 14.86 -8.44 1.92
CA SER A 492 15.80 -8.77 2.98
C SER A 492 15.92 -7.64 4.01
N VAL A 493 16.07 -8.02 5.28
CA VAL A 493 16.35 -7.08 6.39
C VAL A 493 17.76 -7.36 6.90
N THR A 494 18.68 -6.41 6.73
CA THR A 494 20.10 -6.64 6.97
C THR A 494 20.74 -5.50 7.76
N SER A 495 21.55 -5.85 8.75
CA SER A 495 22.45 -4.92 9.43
C SER A 495 23.89 -5.41 9.37
N ASN A 496 24.82 -4.47 9.26
CA ASN A 496 26.26 -4.70 9.30
C ASN A 496 26.93 -4.12 10.55
N VAL A 497 26.15 -3.80 11.59
CA VAL A 497 26.64 -3.27 12.88
C VAL A 497 26.04 -3.99 14.09
N ASP A 498 26.82 -4.04 15.17
CA ASP A 498 26.52 -4.80 16.38
C ASP A 498 25.57 -4.12 17.37
N ASP A 499 25.35 -2.83 17.27
CA ASP A 499 24.73 -1.98 18.30
C ASP A 499 23.21 -1.78 18.15
N SER A 500 22.55 -2.70 17.49
CA SER A 500 21.13 -2.61 17.17
C SER A 500 20.26 -3.41 18.14
N THR A 501 19.03 -2.97 18.38
CA THR A 501 18.19 -3.52 19.45
C THR A 501 17.17 -4.55 19.00
N GLY A 502 16.63 -4.47 17.78
CA GLY A 502 15.65 -5.43 17.29
C GLY A 502 15.56 -5.50 15.76
N PHE A 503 15.55 -6.72 15.21
CA PHE A 503 15.42 -6.99 13.78
C PHE A 503 14.26 -7.94 13.53
N GLY A 504 13.34 -7.54 12.67
CA GLY A 504 12.21 -8.39 12.31
C GLY A 504 11.88 -8.31 10.83
N GLY A 505 11.39 -9.40 10.27
CA GLY A 505 10.90 -9.40 8.89
C GLY A 505 9.68 -8.50 8.70
N ILE A 506 8.91 -8.26 9.76
CA ILE A 506 7.78 -7.31 9.76
C ILE A 506 8.12 -6.08 10.60
N SER A 507 8.53 -6.24 11.86
CA SER A 507 8.84 -5.10 12.73
C SER A 507 10.08 -5.33 13.58
N GLY A 508 10.96 -4.32 13.70
CA GLY A 508 12.09 -4.40 14.63
C GLY A 508 11.61 -4.51 16.07
N ILE A 509 10.71 -3.63 16.49
CA ILE A 509 10.04 -3.66 17.82
C ILE A 509 8.54 -3.60 17.63
N ASN A 510 7.80 -4.50 18.26
CA ASN A 510 6.35 -4.46 18.36
C ASN A 510 5.88 -4.17 19.79
N LYS A 511 5.10 -3.10 19.96
CA LYS A 511 4.35 -2.72 21.18
C LYS A 511 2.84 -2.65 20.93
N GLY A 512 2.44 -2.73 19.66
CA GLY A 512 1.08 -2.65 19.16
C GLY A 512 0.53 -3.99 18.68
N THR A 513 -0.24 -3.96 17.62
CA THR A 513 -0.84 -5.16 17.03
C THR A 513 -0.22 -5.48 15.67
N ILE A 514 0.20 -6.72 15.50
CA ILE A 514 0.60 -7.31 14.22
C ILE A 514 -0.32 -8.50 13.97
N LYS A 515 -1.00 -8.51 12.83
CA LYS A 515 -1.99 -9.54 12.53
C LYS A 515 -2.04 -9.88 11.03
N ASP A 516 -2.26 -11.17 10.73
CA ASP A 516 -2.42 -11.66 9.35
C ASP A 516 -1.22 -11.27 8.46
N VAL A 517 0.01 -11.61 8.87
CA VAL A 517 1.24 -11.17 8.20
C VAL A 517 2.12 -12.34 7.76
N VAL A 518 2.88 -12.12 6.70
CA VAL A 518 3.85 -13.10 6.18
C VAL A 518 5.21 -12.44 5.99
N ASN A 519 6.26 -13.06 6.51
CA ASN A 519 7.64 -12.75 6.14
C ASN A 519 8.20 -13.87 5.26
N GLU A 520 8.60 -13.52 4.05
CA GLU A 520 9.30 -14.40 3.10
C GLU A 520 10.77 -13.97 2.93
N GLY A 521 11.11 -12.75 3.35
CA GLY A 521 12.46 -12.21 3.26
C GLY A 521 13.37 -12.72 4.38
N ASP A 522 14.64 -12.88 4.09
CA ASP A 522 15.65 -13.22 5.07
C ASP A 522 15.92 -12.08 6.04
N VAL A 523 16.13 -12.41 7.33
CA VAL A 523 16.53 -11.43 8.35
C VAL A 523 17.92 -11.80 8.86
N LYS A 524 18.92 -10.97 8.58
CA LYS A 524 20.32 -11.28 8.83
C LYS A 524 21.06 -10.14 9.50
N ILE A 525 21.76 -10.47 10.56
CA ILE A 525 22.81 -9.60 11.11
C ILE A 525 24.14 -10.21 10.66
N TYR A 526 24.95 -9.46 9.95
CA TYR A 526 26.26 -9.90 9.52
C TYR A 526 27.35 -8.89 9.92
N LYS A 527 28.25 -9.33 10.80
CA LYS A 527 29.54 -8.68 11.00
C LYS A 527 30.60 -9.74 11.21
N GLU A 528 31.67 -9.66 10.43
CA GLU A 528 32.82 -10.55 10.56
C GLU A 528 33.52 -10.28 11.90
N GLY A 529 33.58 -11.29 12.78
CA GLY A 529 34.35 -11.28 14.02
C GLY A 529 33.67 -10.88 15.32
N THR A 530 32.50 -10.24 15.30
CA THR A 530 31.71 -9.93 16.51
C THR A 530 30.22 -9.99 16.23
N MET A 531 29.45 -10.73 17.00
CA MET A 531 28.00 -10.71 16.95
C MET A 531 27.44 -10.08 18.21
N GLY A 532 26.86 -8.89 18.10
CA GLY A 532 26.34 -8.11 19.22
C GLY A 532 25.04 -8.63 19.84
N GLY A 533 24.61 -7.98 20.89
CA GLY A 533 23.53 -8.36 21.80
C GLY A 533 22.10 -8.17 21.26
N ASN A 534 21.76 -8.71 20.10
CA ASN A 534 20.55 -8.37 19.38
C ASN A 534 19.47 -9.43 19.43
N SER A 535 18.21 -8.97 19.42
CA SER A 535 17.02 -9.79 19.24
C SER A 535 16.61 -9.82 17.77
N VAL A 536 16.54 -11.02 17.18
CA VAL A 536 16.21 -11.23 15.76
C VAL A 536 15.03 -12.18 15.65
N GLY A 537 13.99 -11.75 14.92
CA GLY A 537 12.82 -12.58 14.68
C GLY A 537 12.33 -12.49 13.23
N GLY A 538 11.71 -13.54 12.74
CA GLY A 538 11.12 -13.55 11.41
C GLY A 538 9.96 -12.56 11.27
N ILE A 539 9.26 -12.28 12.36
CA ILE A 539 8.18 -11.30 12.42
C ILE A 539 8.62 -10.06 13.21
N SER A 540 9.11 -10.25 14.44
CA SER A 540 9.56 -9.11 15.25
C SER A 540 10.83 -9.43 16.00
N GLY A 541 11.77 -8.46 16.03
CA GLY A 541 12.95 -8.60 16.91
C GLY A 541 12.53 -8.67 18.38
N ASN A 542 11.76 -7.68 18.82
CA ASN A 542 11.22 -7.61 20.18
C ASN A 542 9.70 -7.42 20.16
N ASN A 543 8.98 -8.30 20.85
CA ASN A 543 7.55 -8.15 21.14
C ASN A 543 7.39 -7.82 22.63
N ILE A 544 7.19 -6.56 22.96
CA ILE A 544 7.28 -6.03 24.32
C ILE A 544 6.03 -5.28 24.76
N ASP A 545 5.98 -4.97 26.06
CA ASP A 545 4.87 -4.30 26.72
C ASP A 545 3.54 -5.08 26.56
N LYS A 546 2.61 -4.59 25.77
CA LYS A 546 1.33 -5.24 25.42
C LYS A 546 1.29 -5.67 23.95
N GLY A 547 2.45 -5.80 23.30
CA GLY A 547 2.53 -6.19 21.91
C GLY A 547 1.85 -7.53 21.64
N THR A 548 1.02 -7.58 20.60
CA THR A 548 0.32 -8.78 20.15
C THR A 548 0.74 -9.16 18.74
N ILE A 549 0.97 -10.45 18.52
CA ILE A 549 1.25 -11.03 17.21
C ILE A 549 0.27 -12.18 17.02
N GLU A 550 -0.56 -12.11 15.99
CA GLU A 550 -1.60 -13.09 15.70
C GLU A 550 -1.59 -13.47 14.20
N ASN A 551 -1.79 -14.75 13.88
CA ASN A 551 -1.85 -15.25 12.51
C ASN A 551 -0.60 -14.83 11.70
N ALA A 552 0.59 -15.11 12.19
CA ALA A 552 1.83 -14.70 11.54
C ALA A 552 2.65 -15.89 11.05
N VAL A 553 3.16 -15.79 9.83
CA VAL A 553 3.96 -16.84 9.18
C VAL A 553 5.34 -16.32 8.83
N ASN A 554 6.38 -17.03 9.23
CA ASN A 554 7.75 -16.80 8.74
C ASN A 554 8.20 -17.94 7.83
N LYS A 555 8.67 -17.58 6.63
CA LYS A 555 9.28 -18.50 5.66
C LYS A 555 10.76 -18.16 5.41
N GLY A 556 11.18 -16.92 5.73
CA GLY A 556 12.55 -16.44 5.54
C GLY A 556 13.53 -17.06 6.53
N ALA A 557 14.77 -17.20 6.10
CA ALA A 557 15.85 -17.65 6.97
C ALA A 557 16.28 -16.55 7.95
N ILE A 558 16.52 -16.94 9.21
CA ILE A 558 16.88 -16.03 10.29
C ILE A 558 18.29 -16.35 10.79
N LEU A 559 19.16 -15.34 10.75
CA LEU A 559 20.52 -15.43 11.30
C LEU A 559 20.75 -14.30 12.29
N GLY A 560 21.08 -14.63 13.54
CA GLY A 560 21.27 -13.63 14.57
C GLY A 560 22.17 -14.03 15.72
N GLY A 561 22.34 -13.09 16.67
CA GLY A 561 23.28 -13.24 17.80
C GLY A 561 22.65 -13.83 19.07
N VAL A 562 22.04 -12.99 19.91
CA VAL A 562 21.73 -13.32 21.32
C VAL A 562 20.38 -14.00 21.52
N ALA A 563 19.32 -13.45 20.95
CA ALA A 563 17.98 -14.04 21.02
C ALA A 563 17.40 -14.14 19.61
N VAL A 564 17.30 -15.34 19.08
CA VAL A 564 16.91 -15.59 17.70
C VAL A 564 15.67 -16.47 17.66
N GLY A 565 14.60 -15.99 17.01
CA GLY A 565 13.37 -16.76 16.91
C GLY A 565 12.76 -16.71 15.50
N GLY A 566 12.13 -17.78 15.07
CA GLY A 566 11.43 -17.83 13.80
C GLY A 566 10.30 -16.80 13.70
N ILE A 567 9.68 -16.46 14.81
CA ILE A 567 8.66 -15.42 14.92
C ILE A 567 9.21 -14.22 15.70
N VAL A 568 9.71 -14.42 16.92
CA VAL A 568 10.16 -13.31 17.78
C VAL A 568 11.51 -13.62 18.41
N GLY A 569 12.45 -12.66 18.37
CA GLY A 569 13.72 -12.77 19.09
C GLY A 569 13.49 -12.78 20.60
N GLU A 570 12.92 -11.70 21.18
CA GLU A 570 12.57 -11.61 22.61
C GLU A 570 11.10 -11.26 22.80
N ASN A 571 10.37 -12.08 23.57
CA ASN A 571 8.94 -11.92 23.80
C ASN A 571 8.61 -11.65 25.27
N SER A 572 7.90 -10.55 25.54
CA SER A 572 7.20 -10.29 26.81
C SER A 572 5.72 -9.92 26.60
N GLY A 573 5.23 -10.05 25.37
CA GLY A 573 3.86 -9.85 24.94
C GLY A 573 3.12 -11.15 24.64
N SER A 574 2.13 -11.10 23.74
CA SER A 574 1.33 -12.26 23.32
C SER A 574 1.61 -12.68 21.89
N ILE A 575 1.82 -13.97 21.68
CA ILE A 575 1.96 -14.60 20.35
C ILE A 575 0.92 -15.71 20.26
N ARG A 576 0.09 -15.67 19.21
CA ARG A 576 -0.95 -16.67 18.98
C ARG A 576 -1.04 -17.05 17.50
N ASN A 577 -1.30 -18.35 17.26
CA ASN A 577 -1.55 -18.91 15.94
C ASN A 577 -0.45 -18.53 14.93
N THR A 578 0.76 -19.01 15.18
CA THR A 578 1.95 -18.64 14.40
C THR A 578 2.69 -19.85 13.85
N GLU A 579 3.29 -19.68 12.67
CA GLU A 579 4.02 -20.73 11.97
C GLU A 579 5.41 -20.25 11.54
N ASN A 580 6.43 -21.06 11.75
CA ASN A 580 7.76 -20.86 11.18
C ASN A 580 8.15 -22.07 10.33
N SER A 581 8.53 -21.81 9.09
CA SER A 581 9.14 -22.80 8.18
C SER A 581 10.56 -22.42 7.75
N GLY A 582 11.02 -21.21 8.10
CA GLY A 582 12.37 -20.74 7.82
C GLY A 582 13.41 -21.35 8.79
N ASN A 583 14.62 -21.55 8.30
CA ASN A 583 15.73 -22.05 9.11
C ASN A 583 16.26 -20.96 10.06
N ILE A 584 16.58 -21.35 11.29
CA ILE A 584 17.02 -20.46 12.37
C ILE A 584 18.45 -20.79 12.77
N ILE A 585 19.32 -19.79 12.78
CA ILE A 585 20.70 -19.91 13.25
C ILE A 585 20.97 -18.87 14.33
N GLY A 586 21.18 -19.33 15.57
CA GLY A 586 21.52 -18.51 16.73
C GLY A 586 22.97 -18.71 17.15
N VAL A 587 23.80 -17.67 17.02
CA VAL A 587 25.25 -17.80 17.15
C VAL A 587 25.75 -17.65 18.58
N ILE A 588 25.01 -16.97 19.50
CA ILE A 588 25.55 -16.60 20.82
C ILE A 588 24.83 -17.30 21.98
N SER A 589 23.49 -17.13 22.14
CA SER A 589 22.85 -17.47 23.42
C SER A 589 21.61 -18.34 23.33
N ALA A 590 20.56 -17.89 22.61
CA ALA A 590 19.30 -18.63 22.58
C ALA A 590 18.67 -18.59 21.19
N ALA A 591 18.30 -19.77 20.66
CA ALA A 591 17.55 -19.87 19.42
C ALA A 591 16.31 -20.76 19.60
N GLY A 592 15.18 -20.33 19.09
CA GLY A 592 13.93 -21.08 19.10
C GLY A 592 13.21 -21.00 17.78
N GLY A 593 12.55 -22.07 17.38
CA GLY A 593 11.78 -22.12 16.15
C GLY A 593 10.68 -21.06 16.08
N ILE A 594 10.18 -20.63 17.23
CA ILE A 594 9.19 -19.55 17.38
C ILE A 594 9.79 -18.37 18.14
N VAL A 595 10.34 -18.57 19.34
CA VAL A 595 10.85 -17.50 20.19
C VAL A 595 12.28 -17.81 20.67
N GLY A 596 13.20 -16.87 20.50
CA GLY A 596 14.55 -16.98 21.04
C GLY A 596 14.54 -16.96 22.57
N ARG A 597 13.98 -15.91 23.16
CA ARG A 597 13.83 -15.73 24.61
C ARG A 597 12.40 -15.31 24.97
N ASN A 598 11.73 -16.11 25.80
CA ASN A 598 10.43 -15.77 26.38
C ASN A 598 10.64 -15.23 27.80
N ALA A 599 10.43 -13.91 28.00
CA ALA A 599 11.01 -13.18 29.11
C ALA A 599 10.10 -13.09 30.35
N ASN A 600 10.68 -13.32 31.52
CA ASN A 600 10.23 -12.85 32.85
C ASN A 600 8.77 -13.12 33.23
N GLY A 601 8.22 -14.29 32.90
CA GLY A 601 6.86 -14.68 33.28
C GLY A 601 5.71 -13.92 32.62
N LYS A 602 6.00 -13.07 31.64
CA LYS A 602 5.00 -12.23 30.96
C LYS A 602 4.69 -12.68 29.53
N GLY A 603 5.65 -13.28 28.84
CA GLY A 603 5.48 -13.70 27.45
C GLY A 603 4.58 -14.93 27.34
N SER A 604 3.65 -14.93 26.37
CA SER A 604 2.83 -16.09 26.03
C SER A 604 3.05 -16.52 24.58
N VAL A 605 3.11 -17.83 24.37
CA VAL A 605 3.20 -18.50 23.05
C VAL A 605 2.10 -19.55 23.00
N ILE A 606 1.08 -19.33 22.19
CA ILE A 606 -0.11 -20.17 22.14
C ILE A 606 -0.38 -20.55 20.67
N GLU A 607 -0.65 -21.84 20.42
CA GLU A 607 -0.95 -22.35 19.07
C GLU A 607 0.18 -22.03 18.08
N ALA A 608 1.40 -22.55 18.37
CA ALA A 608 2.59 -22.27 17.57
C ALA A 608 3.14 -23.53 16.91
N PHE A 609 3.57 -23.44 15.67
CA PHE A 609 4.12 -24.54 14.90
C PHE A 609 5.46 -24.16 14.27
N ASN A 610 6.47 -25.01 14.45
CA ASN A 610 7.77 -24.89 13.79
C ASN A 610 8.06 -26.13 12.93
N SER A 611 8.36 -25.91 11.66
CA SER A 611 8.89 -26.94 10.74
C SER A 611 10.30 -26.63 10.23
N GLY A 612 10.82 -25.43 10.51
CA GLY A 612 12.18 -25.03 10.14
C GLY A 612 13.23 -25.61 11.09
N ASP A 613 14.42 -25.88 10.59
CA ASP A 613 15.55 -26.34 11.39
C ASP A 613 16.07 -25.22 12.31
N VAL A 614 16.44 -25.59 13.55
CA VAL A 614 16.96 -24.66 14.56
C VAL A 614 18.34 -25.11 15.01
N SER A 615 19.33 -24.24 14.81
CA SER A 615 20.73 -24.56 15.17
C SER A 615 21.44 -23.42 15.88
N GLY A 616 22.50 -23.72 16.61
CA GLY A 616 23.34 -22.70 17.24
C GLY A 616 24.14 -23.15 18.44
N ASN A 617 24.78 -22.16 19.13
CA ASN A 617 25.76 -22.43 20.21
C ASN A 617 25.17 -22.38 21.63
N GLY A 618 23.93 -21.91 21.80
CA GLY A 618 23.33 -21.66 23.11
C GLY A 618 22.21 -22.61 23.51
N TYR A 619 21.16 -22.07 24.14
CA TYR A 619 19.95 -22.83 24.46
C TYR A 619 19.09 -22.94 23.20
N ILE A 620 18.94 -24.13 22.66
CA ILE A 620 18.29 -24.37 21.39
C ILE A 620 16.97 -25.12 21.61
N GLY A 621 15.85 -24.50 21.26
CA GLY A 621 14.52 -25.10 21.42
C GLY A 621 13.73 -25.14 20.11
N GLY A 622 12.99 -26.20 19.88
CA GLY A 622 12.13 -26.31 18.71
C GLY A 622 11.03 -25.24 18.68
N ILE A 623 10.63 -24.74 19.83
CA ILE A 623 9.67 -23.66 19.99
C ILE A 623 10.33 -22.44 20.66
N VAL A 624 10.90 -22.64 21.88
CA VAL A 624 11.52 -21.53 22.64
C VAL A 624 12.95 -21.89 23.04
N GLY A 625 13.92 -21.04 22.69
CA GLY A 625 15.31 -21.26 23.11
C GLY A 625 15.46 -21.18 24.62
N ASN A 626 15.09 -20.06 25.24
CA ASN A 626 15.15 -19.81 26.67
C ASN A 626 13.81 -19.30 27.21
N ASN A 627 13.08 -20.15 27.93
CA ASN A 627 11.82 -19.80 28.59
C ASN A 627 12.05 -19.46 30.07
N LYS A 628 11.91 -18.19 30.44
CA LYS A 628 12.00 -17.67 31.81
C LYS A 628 10.60 -17.47 32.42
N GLY A 629 9.90 -18.59 32.65
CA GLY A 629 8.56 -18.58 33.27
C GLY A 629 7.41 -18.08 32.40
N GLY A 630 7.60 -17.93 31.09
CA GLY A 630 6.53 -17.60 30.16
C GLY A 630 5.65 -18.82 29.84
N LEU A 631 4.42 -18.55 29.38
CA LEU A 631 3.47 -19.58 28.95
C LEU A 631 3.85 -20.15 27.58
N ILE A 632 3.82 -21.46 27.43
CA ILE A 632 3.85 -22.16 26.14
C ILE A 632 2.67 -23.14 26.15
N GLU A 633 1.75 -22.99 25.19
CA GLU A 633 0.55 -23.81 25.11
C GLU A 633 0.25 -24.21 23.66
N ALA A 634 -0.16 -25.47 23.46
CA ALA A 634 -0.54 -25.97 22.12
C ALA A 634 0.54 -25.77 21.04
N ALA A 635 1.82 -25.96 21.39
CA ALA A 635 2.93 -25.76 20.47
C ALA A 635 3.50 -27.10 19.97
N ALA A 636 3.93 -27.16 18.71
CA ALA A 636 4.52 -28.33 18.09
C ALA A 636 5.74 -27.98 17.24
N ASN A 637 6.75 -28.86 17.27
CA ASN A 637 7.96 -28.76 16.44
C ASN A 637 8.14 -30.04 15.61
N GLU A 638 8.37 -29.86 14.31
CA GLU A 638 8.75 -30.93 13.36
C GLU A 638 10.17 -30.70 12.78
N GLY A 639 10.77 -29.49 12.99
CA GLY A 639 12.11 -29.18 12.51
C GLY A 639 13.22 -29.87 13.31
N ASN A 640 14.38 -30.07 12.68
CA ASN A 640 15.57 -30.59 13.34
C ASN A 640 16.18 -29.57 14.31
N ILE A 641 16.73 -30.06 15.42
CA ILE A 641 17.35 -29.21 16.44
C ILE A 641 18.79 -29.63 16.61
N SER A 642 19.73 -28.68 16.53
CA SER A 642 21.14 -28.89 16.71
C SER A 642 21.75 -27.83 17.63
N ALA A 643 22.37 -28.27 18.75
CA ALA A 643 23.11 -27.39 19.65
C ALA A 643 24.57 -27.83 19.71
N ASP A 644 25.49 -26.90 19.47
CA ASP A 644 26.91 -27.20 19.41
C ASP A 644 27.56 -27.24 20.80
N GLN A 645 27.08 -26.45 21.76
CA GLN A 645 27.79 -26.28 23.07
C GLN A 645 26.90 -26.36 24.32
N GLN A 646 25.58 -26.26 24.26
CA GLN A 646 24.68 -26.20 25.40
C GLN A 646 23.48 -27.14 25.27
N LEU A 647 22.30 -26.73 25.78
CA LEU A 647 21.11 -27.55 25.86
C LEU A 647 20.24 -27.48 24.62
N ALA A 648 19.82 -28.63 24.14
CA ALA A 648 18.81 -28.75 23.08
C ALA A 648 17.53 -29.39 23.64
N GLY A 649 16.36 -28.90 23.22
CA GLY A 649 15.07 -29.45 23.60
C GLY A 649 14.02 -29.31 22.50
N GLY A 650 13.19 -30.35 22.33
CA GLY A 650 12.15 -30.41 21.32
C GLY A 650 11.15 -29.25 21.38
N ILE A 651 10.87 -28.75 22.58
CA ILE A 651 10.00 -27.58 22.83
C ILE A 651 10.82 -26.41 23.38
N ALA A 652 11.55 -26.58 24.49
CA ALA A 652 12.36 -25.54 25.11
C ALA A 652 13.80 -26.02 25.33
N GLY A 653 14.80 -25.22 24.92
CA GLY A 653 16.21 -25.49 25.18
C GLY A 653 16.54 -25.31 26.66
N TYR A 654 16.02 -24.28 27.28
CA TYR A 654 16.13 -24.05 28.74
C TYR A 654 14.80 -23.52 29.28
N ASN A 655 14.34 -24.11 30.40
CA ASN A 655 13.07 -23.74 31.04
C ASN A 655 13.27 -23.53 32.53
N THR A 656 13.03 -22.31 33.03
CA THR A 656 13.08 -22.00 34.45
C THR A 656 11.71 -21.67 34.99
N ASN A 657 11.35 -22.25 36.13
CA ASN A 657 10.18 -21.89 36.90
C ASN A 657 10.40 -20.53 37.59
N GLY A 658 10.05 -19.45 36.94
CA GLY A 658 9.87 -18.15 37.56
C GLY A 658 8.47 -18.05 38.16
N GLY A 659 8.23 -18.71 39.34
CA GLY A 659 6.95 -18.63 40.06
C GLY A 659 5.80 -19.38 39.39
N GLU A 660 5.24 -20.35 40.10
CA GLU A 660 3.99 -21.09 39.88
C GLU A 660 3.23 -20.86 38.54
N LYS A 661 3.46 -21.66 37.53
CA LYS A 661 2.67 -22.01 36.36
C LYS A 661 3.48 -22.12 35.06
N GLY A 662 4.54 -22.86 35.02
CA GLY A 662 5.10 -23.33 33.74
C GLY A 662 4.53 -24.73 33.44
N LYS A 663 3.51 -24.86 32.62
CA LYS A 663 3.11 -26.15 32.05
C LYS A 663 3.66 -26.21 30.63
N ALA A 664 4.74 -26.92 30.42
CA ALA A 664 5.12 -27.44 29.11
C ALA A 664 4.47 -28.83 28.97
N PHE A 665 3.65 -29.04 27.97
CA PHE A 665 3.12 -30.34 27.58
C PHE A 665 3.74 -30.76 26.27
#